data_e5608ca4e5038db051131935ad624a06
#
_entry.id   e5608ca4e5038db051131935ad624a06
#
_cell.length_a   1.000
_cell.length_b   1.000
_cell.length_c   1.000
_cell.angle_alpha   90.00
_cell.angle_beta   90.00
_cell.angle_gamma   90.00
#
_symmetry.space_group_name_H-M   'P 1'
#
loop_
_entity.id
_entity.type
_entity.pdbx_description
1 polymer ?
#
loop_
_entity_poly.entity_id
_entity_poly.type
_entity_poly.pdbx_seq_one_letter_code
_entity_poly.pdbx_strand_id
1 'polypeptide(L)'
;MTVSGEGEYRKLESTNGPDVLKKADGSLLGFLSVDYLVPVVGDEYRVKATPSLRVRAEANTRSAVLMELPDGTEVTVSGEGPFRKLERVNQYVHFNSLEGAPEPLADRIVVLDQPIPIKAGDLIGHIGEYQGGNAEHPEKKLHLEVFSADHVEPFIEASRAWAHRLPAASKTWLKFSKGTAVVTHQERFNATQPPTLSAASTPSDADLRVPKSLIDGLPADKKIVVTAMPDRSACNWYRLDGLFHDENGVLLDGWVREEVGVTPWFSPWSWEGYDVVFNYDSPRQTLASFFRAVGRFSQEQLERYGNLADKSDEGRMKNRLYDIIDRDRDGVVTAEELQAAIALPAHAQSLSQLIIHYESEWRHEPYKWDALDDVLGHSGSTPLLNWVAEKERIKEISWWNEVAPEVGLPVDGQVYHLHPVGVVGRFKSNVRRITVAFLEKVTGKSGSWFTGRGGGGKFFTEFEERYPRIYKFDKCEFVSQLNDALERYGIVTPYQQAHFVSQYFHESAAFGTTVEFGSGAQYDLGKHNDAVRSGNTEIGDGPKYKGKGLIQLTWRNNYAVYADYRRVDFVRAPNLIAEDMFNAIDVSCWYWRNKGAASRRYNARGDINILMDNEPDNVKLVTLAVNGGENGLHERAQIFELIRKEWGLVS
;
A
#
# COMPACT_ATOMS: atom_id res chain seq x y z
N MET A 1 3.02 11.83 18.22
CA MET A 1 3.70 12.32 19.46
C MET A 1 5.16 12.46 19.12
N THR A 2 5.75 13.65 19.29
CA THR A 2 7.18 13.88 18.98
C THR A 2 7.95 13.84 20.28
N VAL A 3 9.06 13.11 20.30
CA VAL A 3 9.93 12.95 21.48
C VAL A 3 11.37 13.31 21.13
N SER A 4 12.16 13.78 22.13
CA SER A 4 13.57 14.13 21.97
C SER A 4 14.41 13.59 23.14
N GLY A 5 15.73 13.70 23.02
CA GLY A 5 16.69 13.22 24.02
C GLY A 5 17.11 11.77 23.81
N GLU A 6 18.05 11.31 24.62
CA GLU A 6 18.61 9.95 24.64
C GLU A 6 18.31 9.26 25.97
N GLY A 7 18.32 7.91 26.00
CA GLY A 7 18.07 7.12 27.22
C GLY A 7 16.68 6.48 27.27
N GLU A 8 16.35 5.88 28.42
CA GLU A 8 15.09 5.15 28.62
C GLU A 8 13.85 6.06 28.63
N TYR A 9 14.01 7.32 28.99
CA TYR A 9 12.95 8.31 29.03
C TYR A 9 13.20 9.40 28.01
N ARG A 10 12.20 9.65 27.16
CA ARG A 10 12.23 10.66 26.11
C ARG A 10 11.35 11.84 26.49
N LYS A 11 11.85 13.07 26.24
CA LYS A 11 11.09 14.31 26.45
C LYS A 11 10.01 14.44 25.37
N LEU A 12 8.79 14.80 25.78
CA LEU A 12 7.69 15.07 24.87
C LEU A 12 7.82 16.49 24.29
N GLU A 13 8.02 16.59 22.98
CA GLU A 13 8.10 17.88 22.28
C GLU A 13 6.75 18.34 21.71
N SER A 14 5.82 17.43 21.48
CA SER A 14 4.49 17.75 20.98
C SER A 14 3.56 18.42 21.99
N THR A 15 4.02 18.61 23.22
CA THR A 15 3.25 19.28 24.28
C THR A 15 4.13 20.22 25.10
N ASN A 16 3.56 21.33 25.57
CA ASN A 16 4.21 22.24 26.50
C ASN A 16 3.88 21.95 27.97
N GLY A 17 3.03 20.94 28.25
CA GLY A 17 2.70 20.54 29.61
C GLY A 17 1.40 19.75 29.74
N PRO A 18 0.99 19.44 30.98
CA PRO A 18 -0.23 18.70 31.27
C PRO A 18 -1.48 19.42 30.76
N ASP A 19 -2.43 18.67 30.19
CA ASP A 19 -3.66 19.24 29.60
C ASP A 19 -4.51 20.01 30.63
N VAL A 20 -4.46 19.62 31.90
CA VAL A 20 -5.15 20.31 32.98
C VAL A 20 -4.70 21.76 33.18
N LEU A 21 -3.51 22.12 32.72
CA LEU A 21 -2.96 23.46 32.77
C LEU A 21 -3.08 24.21 31.44
N LYS A 22 -3.55 23.62 30.36
CA LYS A 22 -3.63 24.25 29.04
C LYS A 22 -4.87 25.12 28.90
N LYS A 23 -4.70 26.27 28.28
CA LYS A 23 -5.78 27.13 27.77
C LYS A 23 -6.20 26.71 26.36
N ALA A 24 -7.28 27.26 25.88
CA ALA A 24 -7.77 27.03 24.52
C ALA A 24 -6.78 27.49 23.42
N ASP A 25 -5.89 28.44 23.72
CA ASP A 25 -4.84 28.93 22.84
C ASP A 25 -3.54 28.09 22.92
N GLY A 26 -3.52 27.01 23.73
CA GLY A 26 -2.37 26.15 23.93
C GLY A 26 -1.36 26.64 24.96
N SER A 27 -1.46 27.87 25.48
CA SER A 27 -0.60 28.38 26.55
C SER A 27 -0.93 27.74 27.90
N LEU A 28 0.04 27.72 28.83
CA LEU A 28 -0.20 27.18 30.17
C LEU A 28 -0.79 28.22 31.12
N LEU A 29 -1.62 27.73 32.01
CA LEU A 29 -2.11 28.43 33.21
C LEU A 29 -1.09 28.28 34.34
N GLY A 30 -0.99 29.31 35.17
CA GLY A 30 -0.39 29.20 36.50
C GLY A 30 0.91 29.90 36.68
N PHE A 31 1.29 29.99 37.96
CA PHE A 31 2.46 30.69 38.47
C PHE A 31 3.18 29.80 39.49
N LEU A 32 4.51 29.88 39.48
CA LEU A 32 5.40 29.14 40.41
C LEU A 32 6.20 30.13 41.25
N SER A 33 6.39 29.79 42.55
CA SER A 33 7.28 30.58 43.39
C SER A 33 8.74 30.31 43.05
N VAL A 34 9.49 31.38 42.85
CA VAL A 34 10.93 31.37 42.51
C VAL A 34 11.77 30.69 43.60
N ASP A 35 11.34 30.77 44.88
CA ASP A 35 12.09 30.23 46.02
C ASP A 35 12.30 28.68 45.93
N TYR A 36 11.52 28.03 45.06
CA TYR A 36 11.56 26.58 44.87
C TYR A 36 12.01 26.20 43.46
N LEU A 37 12.67 27.12 42.74
CA LEU A 37 13.16 26.93 41.37
C LEU A 37 14.69 27.06 41.35
N VAL A 38 15.36 26.02 40.86
CA VAL A 38 16.82 26.04 40.67
C VAL A 38 17.08 26.20 39.17
N PRO A 39 17.82 27.23 38.73
CA PRO A 39 18.12 27.47 37.32
C PRO A 39 18.93 26.32 36.73
N VAL A 40 18.62 25.96 35.47
CA VAL A 40 19.32 24.92 34.67
C VAL A 40 20.06 25.61 33.52
N VAL A 41 19.34 26.11 32.52
CA VAL A 41 19.89 26.88 31.38
C VAL A 41 18.85 27.90 30.92
N GLY A 42 19.23 29.15 30.74
CA GLY A 42 18.33 30.21 30.27
C GLY A 42 17.10 30.36 31.17
N ASP A 43 15.91 30.23 30.57
CA ASP A 43 14.62 30.29 31.27
C ASP A 43 14.12 28.93 31.77
N GLU A 44 14.97 27.91 31.73
CA GLU A 44 14.67 26.57 32.24
C GLU A 44 15.12 26.44 33.69
N TYR A 45 14.22 25.90 34.50
CA TYR A 45 14.42 25.71 35.93
C TYR A 45 14.02 24.29 36.32
N ARG A 46 14.58 23.80 37.41
CA ARG A 46 14.18 22.55 38.05
C ARG A 46 13.50 22.83 39.39
N VAL A 47 12.36 22.19 39.59
CA VAL A 47 11.62 22.25 40.88
C VAL A 47 12.45 21.61 41.99
N LYS A 48 12.62 22.33 43.10
CA LYS A 48 13.24 21.85 44.33
C LYS A 48 12.28 22.07 45.47
N ALA A 49 11.36 21.14 45.68
CA ALA A 49 10.32 21.24 46.72
C ALA A 49 9.88 19.84 47.16
N THR A 50 9.89 19.60 48.45
CA THR A 50 9.49 18.32 49.05
C THR A 50 8.14 18.47 49.78
N PRO A 51 7.09 17.70 49.39
CA PRO A 51 7.08 16.69 48.34
C PRO A 51 6.86 17.26 46.92
N SER A 52 6.31 18.46 46.76
CA SER A 52 5.92 19.05 45.47
C SER A 52 5.84 20.59 45.54
N LEU A 53 5.91 21.24 44.38
CA LEU A 53 5.66 22.67 44.21
C LEU A 53 4.27 22.92 43.61
N ARG A 54 3.52 23.82 44.24
CA ARG A 54 2.15 24.17 43.79
C ARG A 54 2.17 25.14 42.63
N VAL A 55 1.49 24.76 41.54
CA VAL A 55 1.12 25.66 40.45
C VAL A 55 -0.13 26.44 40.89
N ARG A 56 -0.04 27.75 40.94
CA ARG A 56 -1.10 28.61 41.43
C ARG A 56 -1.77 29.39 40.31
N ALA A 57 -3.08 29.63 40.44
CA ALA A 57 -3.84 30.36 39.44
C ALA A 57 -3.37 31.81 39.25
N GLU A 58 -2.89 32.45 40.32
CA GLU A 58 -2.37 33.81 40.32
C GLU A 58 -1.03 33.88 41.04
N ALA A 59 -0.28 34.95 40.82
CA ALA A 59 1.06 35.19 41.34
C ALA A 59 1.10 35.49 42.86
N ASN A 60 0.39 34.68 43.66
CA ASN A 60 0.37 34.83 45.13
C ASN A 60 0.10 33.52 45.87
N THR A 61 0.45 33.45 47.16
CA THR A 61 0.32 32.23 47.95
C THR A 61 -1.12 31.86 48.35
N ARG A 62 -2.09 32.76 48.20
CA ARG A 62 -3.50 32.57 48.60
C ARG A 62 -4.40 32.13 47.46
N SER A 63 -3.89 32.21 46.21
CA SER A 63 -4.66 31.81 45.06
C SER A 63 -4.87 30.30 45.00
N ALA A 64 -5.86 29.88 44.23
CA ALA A 64 -6.19 28.46 44.02
C ALA A 64 -4.97 27.68 43.50
N VAL A 65 -4.84 26.44 43.94
CA VAL A 65 -3.85 25.48 43.45
C VAL A 65 -4.45 24.76 42.25
N LEU A 66 -3.81 24.88 41.09
CA LEU A 66 -4.22 24.23 39.86
C LEU A 66 -3.66 22.80 39.75
N MET A 67 -2.40 22.64 40.17
CA MET A 67 -1.68 21.36 40.09
C MET A 67 -0.50 21.40 41.07
N GLU A 68 0.06 20.24 41.37
CA GLU A 68 1.32 20.10 42.10
C GLU A 68 2.37 19.42 41.20
N LEU A 69 3.56 20.01 41.11
CA LEU A 69 4.71 19.48 40.37
C LEU A 69 5.67 18.79 41.34
N PRO A 70 6.01 17.51 41.12
CA PRO A 70 6.99 16.78 41.95
C PRO A 70 8.37 17.45 41.98
N ASP A 71 9.14 17.17 43.02
CA ASP A 71 10.55 17.53 43.05
C ASP A 71 11.30 16.99 41.83
N GLY A 72 12.23 17.79 41.29
CA GLY A 72 12.98 17.44 40.08
C GLY A 72 12.30 17.76 38.76
N THR A 73 11.00 18.12 38.77
CA THR A 73 10.30 18.50 37.52
C THR A 73 11.00 19.68 36.81
N GLU A 74 11.27 19.56 35.52
CA GLU A 74 11.84 20.62 34.71
C GLU A 74 10.73 21.50 34.11
N VAL A 75 10.90 22.81 34.23
CA VAL A 75 9.90 23.80 33.84
C VAL A 75 10.59 25.00 33.15
N THR A 76 9.86 25.60 32.21
CA THR A 76 10.24 26.91 31.67
C THR A 76 9.28 27.95 32.24
N VAL A 77 9.83 29.08 32.73
CA VAL A 77 9.04 30.15 33.30
C VAL A 77 9.43 31.51 32.72
N SER A 78 8.50 32.47 32.74
CA SER A 78 8.70 33.80 32.25
C SER A 78 8.26 34.86 33.27
N GLY A 79 8.64 36.11 33.03
CA GLY A 79 8.31 37.27 33.89
C GLY A 79 9.31 37.51 35.01
N GLU A 80 9.06 38.52 35.86
CA GLU A 80 9.90 38.90 36.96
C GLU A 80 9.11 38.86 38.29
N GLY A 81 9.84 38.86 39.42
CA GLY A 81 9.24 38.87 40.75
C GLY A 81 9.25 37.51 41.47
N PRO A 82 8.61 37.41 42.67
CA PRO A 82 8.65 36.23 43.51
C PRO A 82 7.85 35.05 42.93
N PHE A 83 6.96 35.28 41.97
CA PHE A 83 6.21 34.27 41.23
C PHE A 83 6.42 34.45 39.75
N ARG A 84 6.80 33.40 39.06
CA ARG A 84 7.03 33.36 37.61
C ARG A 84 5.87 32.65 36.91
N LYS A 85 5.50 33.15 35.76
CA LYS A 85 4.49 32.51 34.90
C LYS A 85 5.02 31.21 34.32
N LEU A 86 4.24 30.15 34.38
CA LEU A 86 4.56 28.84 33.83
C LEU A 86 4.34 28.87 32.30
N GLU A 87 5.38 28.55 31.53
CA GLU A 87 5.32 28.49 30.08
C GLU A 87 5.43 27.05 29.57
N ARG A 88 6.21 26.19 30.27
CA ARG A 88 6.38 24.78 29.92
C ARG A 88 6.62 23.94 31.16
N VAL A 89 6.06 22.72 31.14
CA VAL A 89 6.40 21.62 32.06
C VAL A 89 6.91 20.48 31.21
N ASN A 90 8.19 20.13 31.33
CA ASN A 90 8.76 19.02 30.60
C ASN A 90 8.13 17.72 31.06
N GLN A 91 7.59 16.96 30.12
CA GLN A 91 7.01 15.65 30.34
C GLN A 91 7.88 14.60 29.65
N TYR A 92 7.99 13.45 30.26
CA TYR A 92 8.81 12.35 29.75
C TYR A 92 7.98 11.09 29.66
N VAL A 93 8.28 10.27 28.65
CA VAL A 93 7.66 8.97 28.44
C VAL A 93 8.76 7.92 28.36
N HIS A 94 8.51 6.75 28.93
CA HIS A 94 9.42 5.64 28.79
C HIS A 94 9.40 5.14 27.35
N PHE A 95 10.56 5.07 26.71
CA PHE A 95 10.67 4.79 25.27
C PHE A 95 10.00 3.47 24.87
N ASN A 96 10.18 2.42 25.67
CA ASN A 96 9.56 1.11 25.43
C ASN A 96 8.04 1.07 25.65
N SER A 97 7.45 2.16 26.18
CA SER A 97 5.98 2.29 26.34
C SER A 97 5.32 3.02 25.16
N LEU A 98 6.11 3.45 24.19
CA LEU A 98 5.61 4.05 22.95
C LEU A 98 5.22 2.92 21.99
N GLU A 99 3.92 2.72 21.81
CA GLU A 99 3.39 1.88 20.73
C GLU A 99 3.25 2.76 19.48
N GLY A 100 4.16 2.63 18.55
CA GLY A 100 4.14 3.27 17.25
C GLY A 100 5.11 2.55 16.34
N ALA A 101 4.89 2.59 15.04
CA ALA A 101 5.98 2.29 14.11
C ALA A 101 7.17 3.18 14.52
N PRO A 102 8.39 2.63 14.60
CA PRO A 102 9.56 3.46 14.88
C PRO A 102 9.53 4.61 13.85
N GLU A 103 9.41 5.84 14.35
CA GLU A 103 9.58 6.98 13.46
C GLU A 103 10.98 6.84 12.88
N PRO A 104 11.13 6.93 11.55
CA PRO A 104 12.45 6.91 10.96
C PRO A 104 13.24 8.04 11.64
N LEU A 105 14.38 7.71 12.22
CA LEU A 105 15.31 8.72 12.64
C LEU A 105 15.67 9.47 11.36
N ALA A 106 15.32 10.75 11.29
CA ALA A 106 15.58 11.57 10.13
C ALA A 106 17.06 11.46 9.75
N ASP A 107 17.32 11.28 8.46
CA ASP A 107 18.66 11.27 7.87
C ASP A 107 19.62 10.17 8.42
N ARG A 108 19.06 9.02 8.81
CA ARG A 108 19.86 7.87 9.28
C ARG A 108 19.39 6.55 8.68
N ILE A 109 20.36 5.71 8.33
CA ILE A 109 20.17 4.29 8.09
C ILE A 109 20.23 3.60 9.46
N VAL A 110 19.17 2.84 9.80
CA VAL A 110 19.08 2.13 11.08
C VAL A 110 18.90 0.65 10.82
N VAL A 111 19.92 -0.13 11.14
CA VAL A 111 19.81 -1.58 11.14
C VAL A 111 19.09 -2.01 12.41
N LEU A 112 18.00 -2.75 12.26
CA LEU A 112 17.19 -3.19 13.38
C LEU A 112 17.75 -4.49 13.98
N ASP A 113 17.84 -4.59 15.31
CA ASP A 113 18.24 -5.81 16.02
C ASP A 113 17.29 -6.99 15.73
N GLN A 114 16.04 -6.70 15.46
CA GLN A 114 15.02 -7.68 15.11
C GLN A 114 14.25 -7.21 13.87
N PRO A 115 14.06 -8.08 12.86
CA PRO A 115 13.29 -7.73 11.68
C PRO A 115 11.82 -7.46 12.04
N ILE A 116 11.24 -6.43 11.43
CA ILE A 116 9.82 -6.12 11.54
C ILE A 116 9.07 -6.93 10.47
N PRO A 117 8.23 -7.90 10.85
CA PRO A 117 7.42 -8.61 9.87
C PRO A 117 6.39 -7.68 9.26
N ILE A 118 6.31 -7.67 7.94
CA ILE A 118 5.31 -6.93 7.16
C ILE A 118 4.39 -7.90 6.43
N LYS A 119 3.16 -7.48 6.19
CA LYS A 119 2.12 -8.26 5.49
C LYS A 119 1.45 -7.40 4.43
N ALA A 120 0.75 -8.02 3.52
CA ALA A 120 0.02 -7.29 2.48
C ALA A 120 -0.94 -6.26 3.09
N GLY A 121 -0.86 -5.02 2.60
CA GLY A 121 -1.63 -3.88 3.11
C GLY A 121 -0.96 -3.07 4.21
N ASP A 122 0.18 -3.51 4.75
CA ASP A 122 0.91 -2.71 5.72
C ASP A 122 1.50 -1.45 5.06
N LEU A 123 1.40 -0.33 5.76
CA LEU A 123 2.00 0.92 5.31
C LEU A 123 3.51 0.87 5.54
N ILE A 124 4.28 0.92 4.46
CA ILE A 124 5.75 0.96 4.51
C ILE A 124 6.25 2.39 4.70
N GLY A 125 5.60 3.36 4.05
CA GLY A 125 6.00 4.75 4.11
C GLY A 125 5.09 5.66 3.28
N HIS A 126 5.49 6.92 3.14
CA HIS A 126 4.79 7.91 2.33
C HIS A 126 5.71 8.39 1.22
N ILE A 127 5.17 8.53 0.01
CA ILE A 127 5.93 9.04 -1.13
C ILE A 127 6.22 10.52 -0.90
N GLY A 128 7.51 10.86 -0.84
CA GLY A 128 7.98 12.24 -0.75
C GLY A 128 8.04 12.92 -2.12
N GLU A 129 8.32 14.21 -2.11
CA GLU A 129 8.57 14.99 -3.29
C GLU A 129 10.09 15.15 -3.50
N TYR A 130 10.51 14.96 -4.75
CA TYR A 130 11.90 15.12 -5.18
C TYR A 130 11.95 15.94 -6.46
N GLN A 131 12.83 16.95 -6.50
CA GLN A 131 13.09 17.72 -7.70
C GLN A 131 14.49 17.38 -8.24
N GLY A 132 14.54 16.63 -9.35
CA GLY A 132 15.78 16.37 -10.06
C GLY A 132 16.34 17.63 -10.71
N GLY A 133 17.66 17.64 -11.01
CA GLY A 133 18.34 18.82 -11.56
C GLY A 133 17.77 19.36 -12.88
N ASN A 134 17.00 18.56 -13.62
CA ASN A 134 16.36 18.95 -14.88
C ASN A 134 14.81 19.03 -14.79
N ALA A 135 14.23 18.80 -13.60
CA ALA A 135 12.80 18.87 -13.43
C ALA A 135 12.33 20.30 -13.15
N GLU A 136 11.27 20.75 -13.81
CA GLU A 136 10.71 22.09 -13.60
C GLU A 136 10.00 22.21 -12.26
N HIS A 137 9.44 21.10 -11.77
CA HIS A 137 8.70 21.03 -10.50
C HIS A 137 9.07 19.77 -9.71
N PRO A 138 8.86 19.76 -8.36
CA PRO A 138 8.97 18.57 -7.55
C PRO A 138 8.02 17.47 -8.02
N GLU A 139 8.50 16.26 -8.07
CA GLU A 139 7.76 15.07 -8.47
C GLU A 139 7.71 14.04 -7.35
N LYS A 140 6.58 13.37 -7.21
CA LYS A 140 6.46 12.24 -6.29
C LYS A 140 7.05 10.99 -6.93
N LYS A 141 8.13 10.47 -6.34
CA LYS A 141 8.86 9.32 -6.87
C LYS A 141 9.02 8.23 -5.81
N LEU A 142 8.92 6.98 -6.26
CA LEU A 142 9.26 5.79 -5.51
C LEU A 142 10.36 5.03 -6.26
N HIS A 143 11.47 4.78 -5.59
CA HIS A 143 12.47 3.83 -6.06
C HIS A 143 12.21 2.47 -5.41
N LEU A 144 11.90 1.46 -6.22
CA LEU A 144 11.63 0.10 -5.78
C LEU A 144 12.54 -0.87 -6.54
N GLU A 145 13.39 -1.58 -5.82
CA GLU A 145 14.12 -2.73 -6.34
C GLU A 145 13.57 -4.04 -5.79
N VAL A 146 13.47 -5.05 -6.64
CA VAL A 146 13.21 -6.43 -6.24
C VAL A 146 14.37 -7.28 -6.73
N PHE A 147 15.10 -7.91 -5.83
CA PHE A 147 16.29 -8.66 -6.18
C PHE A 147 16.45 -9.94 -5.35
N SER A 148 17.31 -10.85 -5.84
CA SER A 148 17.82 -12.01 -5.12
C SER A 148 19.34 -11.93 -5.04
N ALA A 149 19.89 -12.21 -3.87
CA ALA A 149 21.33 -12.39 -3.65
C ALA A 149 21.78 -13.83 -3.92
N ASP A 150 20.86 -14.78 -4.04
CA ASP A 150 21.15 -16.17 -4.34
C ASP A 150 21.47 -16.38 -5.83
N HIS A 151 22.21 -17.45 -6.12
CA HIS A 151 22.49 -17.87 -7.51
C HIS A 151 21.21 -18.35 -8.20
N VAL A 152 20.59 -17.47 -8.96
CA VAL A 152 19.28 -17.71 -9.58
C VAL A 152 19.34 -18.75 -10.70
N GLU A 153 20.42 -18.81 -11.48
CA GLU A 153 20.54 -19.74 -12.61
C GLU A 153 20.49 -21.22 -12.19
N PRO A 154 21.32 -21.70 -11.21
CA PRO A 154 21.22 -23.07 -10.73
C PRO A 154 19.84 -23.39 -10.11
N PHE A 155 19.22 -22.41 -9.44
CA PHE A 155 17.86 -22.56 -8.91
C PHE A 155 16.85 -22.77 -10.03
N ILE A 156 16.89 -21.94 -11.09
CA ILE A 156 16.00 -22.07 -12.25
C ILE A 156 16.18 -23.42 -12.95
N GLU A 157 17.43 -23.86 -13.14
CA GLU A 157 17.73 -25.18 -13.75
C GLU A 157 17.18 -26.33 -12.92
N ALA A 158 17.40 -26.31 -11.61
CA ALA A 158 16.86 -27.32 -10.70
C ALA A 158 15.32 -27.30 -10.69
N SER A 159 14.71 -26.11 -10.70
CA SER A 159 13.27 -25.93 -10.78
C SER A 159 12.68 -26.47 -12.09
N ARG A 160 13.32 -26.21 -13.22
CA ARG A 160 12.94 -26.75 -14.53
C ARG A 160 13.00 -28.28 -14.54
N ALA A 161 14.08 -28.85 -14.04
CA ALA A 161 14.24 -30.30 -13.94
C ALA A 161 13.18 -30.94 -13.03
N TRP A 162 12.80 -30.25 -11.98
CA TRP A 162 11.70 -30.68 -11.10
C TRP A 162 10.33 -30.54 -11.78
N ALA A 163 10.06 -29.43 -12.46
CA ALA A 163 8.83 -29.16 -13.17
C ALA A 163 8.52 -30.22 -14.25
N HIS A 164 9.52 -30.74 -14.93
CA HIS A 164 9.38 -31.83 -15.90
C HIS A 164 8.80 -33.12 -15.31
N ARG A 165 8.99 -33.36 -14.02
CA ARG A 165 8.50 -34.55 -13.30
C ARG A 165 7.12 -34.37 -12.69
N LEU A 166 6.58 -33.16 -12.71
CA LEU A 166 5.27 -32.85 -12.13
C LEU A 166 4.13 -33.40 -12.99
N PRO A 167 3.02 -33.82 -12.35
CA PRO A 167 1.84 -34.30 -13.07
C PRO A 167 1.21 -33.18 -13.91
N ALA A 168 0.41 -33.56 -14.90
CA ALA A 168 -0.27 -32.61 -15.80
C ALA A 168 -1.11 -31.56 -15.04
N ALA A 169 -1.70 -31.91 -13.89
CA ALA A 169 -2.47 -31.00 -13.05
C ALA A 169 -1.65 -29.81 -12.51
N SER A 170 -0.33 -29.96 -12.41
CA SER A 170 0.58 -28.88 -12.00
C SER A 170 0.99 -27.95 -13.15
N LYS A 171 0.56 -28.22 -14.38
CA LYS A 171 0.74 -27.35 -15.52
C LYS A 171 -0.42 -26.36 -15.56
N THR A 172 -0.20 -25.18 -15.01
CA THR A 172 -1.27 -24.19 -14.75
C THR A 172 -1.13 -22.90 -15.56
N TRP A 173 -0.24 -22.90 -16.56
CA TRP A 173 -0.06 -21.77 -17.48
C TRP A 173 -0.22 -22.22 -18.93
N LEU A 174 -1.20 -21.63 -19.63
CA LEU A 174 -1.46 -21.87 -21.05
C LEU A 174 -0.70 -20.83 -21.89
N LYS A 175 0.13 -21.30 -22.83
CA LYS A 175 0.89 -20.41 -23.71
C LYS A 175 0.17 -20.19 -25.04
N PHE A 176 -0.04 -18.95 -25.38
CA PHE A 176 -0.39 -18.51 -26.71
C PHE A 176 0.83 -17.83 -27.33
N SER A 177 1.24 -18.30 -28.52
CA SER A 177 2.41 -17.75 -29.20
C SER A 177 2.05 -16.51 -30.03
N LYS A 178 3.03 -15.66 -30.30
CA LYS A 178 2.92 -14.59 -31.29
C LYS A 178 2.31 -15.14 -32.59
N GLY A 179 1.38 -14.39 -33.18
CA GLY A 179 0.62 -14.83 -34.35
C GLY A 179 -0.66 -15.60 -34.01
N THR A 180 -0.97 -15.86 -32.72
CA THR A 180 -2.26 -16.45 -32.34
C THR A 180 -3.41 -15.56 -32.83
N ALA A 181 -4.36 -16.17 -33.56
CA ALA A 181 -5.54 -15.47 -34.06
C ALA A 181 -6.50 -15.13 -32.90
N VAL A 182 -6.73 -13.83 -32.70
CA VAL A 182 -7.76 -13.33 -31.79
C VAL A 182 -9.02 -13.05 -32.62
N VAL A 183 -9.99 -13.96 -32.54
CA VAL A 183 -11.21 -13.92 -33.35
C VAL A 183 -12.17 -12.90 -32.77
N THR A 184 -12.60 -11.92 -33.57
CA THR A 184 -13.56 -10.90 -33.17
C THR A 184 -14.86 -11.52 -32.67
N HIS A 185 -15.34 -11.09 -31.50
CA HIS A 185 -16.56 -11.62 -30.90
C HIS A 185 -17.79 -11.36 -31.78
N GLN A 186 -18.65 -12.37 -31.87
CA GLN A 186 -19.98 -12.28 -32.50
C GLN A 186 -21.01 -12.91 -31.54
N GLU A 187 -22.16 -12.29 -31.37
CA GLU A 187 -23.21 -12.76 -30.43
C GLU A 187 -23.71 -14.17 -30.72
N ARG A 188 -23.61 -14.65 -31.93
CA ARG A 188 -23.99 -16.01 -32.33
C ARG A 188 -23.05 -17.11 -31.82
N PHE A 189 -21.86 -16.75 -31.33
CA PHE A 189 -20.89 -17.76 -30.90
C PHE A 189 -21.33 -18.45 -29.60
N ASN A 190 -21.45 -19.76 -29.69
CA ASN A 190 -21.83 -20.65 -28.61
C ASN A 190 -21.30 -22.07 -28.87
N ALA A 191 -21.63 -23.05 -28.04
CA ALA A 191 -21.14 -24.42 -28.16
C ALA A 191 -21.59 -25.14 -29.46
N THR A 192 -22.73 -24.74 -30.02
CA THR A 192 -23.25 -25.33 -31.31
C THR A 192 -22.69 -24.59 -32.52
N GLN A 193 -22.35 -23.32 -32.38
CA GLN A 193 -21.73 -22.46 -33.39
C GLN A 193 -20.48 -21.78 -32.84
N PRO A 194 -19.39 -22.54 -32.59
CA PRO A 194 -18.18 -21.96 -32.03
C PRO A 194 -17.48 -21.03 -33.04
N PRO A 195 -16.59 -20.14 -32.56
CA PRO A 195 -15.71 -19.40 -33.43
C PRO A 195 -14.90 -20.33 -34.34
N THR A 196 -14.48 -19.83 -35.50
CA THR A 196 -13.62 -20.56 -36.45
C THR A 196 -12.39 -19.72 -36.78
N LEU A 197 -11.28 -20.37 -37.12
CA LEU A 197 -10.05 -19.65 -37.54
C LEU A 197 -10.21 -18.92 -38.87
N SER A 198 -11.26 -19.22 -39.66
CA SER A 198 -11.64 -18.51 -40.87
C SER A 198 -12.50 -17.26 -40.63
N ALA A 199 -12.94 -17.04 -39.39
CA ALA A 199 -13.66 -15.83 -39.02
C ALA A 199 -12.70 -14.62 -38.97
N ALA A 200 -13.28 -13.42 -38.95
CA ALA A 200 -12.50 -12.19 -38.83
C ALA A 200 -11.67 -12.23 -37.53
N SER A 201 -10.37 -12.09 -37.67
CA SER A 201 -9.42 -12.19 -36.56
C SER A 201 -8.20 -11.29 -36.78
N THR A 202 -7.58 -10.88 -35.71
CA THR A 202 -6.31 -10.15 -35.72
C THR A 202 -5.25 -11.01 -35.03
N PRO A 203 -4.05 -11.19 -35.62
CA PRO A 203 -2.99 -11.94 -34.98
C PRO A 203 -2.42 -11.16 -33.78
N SER A 204 -2.11 -11.86 -32.69
CA SER A 204 -1.37 -11.25 -31.56
C SER A 204 0.08 -10.98 -31.94
N ASP A 205 0.65 -9.86 -31.49
CA ASP A 205 2.03 -9.50 -31.81
C ASP A 205 3.07 -9.99 -30.79
N ALA A 206 2.66 -10.68 -29.73
CA ALA A 206 3.56 -11.22 -28.73
C ALA A 206 3.09 -12.56 -28.15
N ASP A 207 4.05 -13.31 -27.57
CA ASP A 207 3.74 -14.47 -26.72
C ASP A 207 3.01 -14.01 -25.44
N LEU A 208 2.03 -14.80 -25.03
CA LEU A 208 1.35 -14.57 -23.77
C LEU A 208 1.11 -15.89 -23.02
N ARG A 209 1.39 -15.92 -21.73
CA ARG A 209 1.12 -17.04 -20.85
C ARG A 209 -0.03 -16.67 -19.93
N VAL A 210 -1.14 -17.41 -20.03
CA VAL A 210 -2.37 -17.14 -19.30
C VAL A 210 -2.53 -18.17 -18.18
N PRO A 211 -2.65 -17.72 -16.91
CA PRO A 211 -2.82 -18.66 -15.80
C PRO A 211 -4.16 -19.36 -15.85
N LYS A 212 -4.18 -20.66 -15.51
CA LYS A 212 -5.39 -21.48 -15.41
C LYS A 212 -6.44 -20.83 -14.51
N SER A 213 -6.01 -20.19 -13.44
CA SER A 213 -6.90 -19.47 -12.53
C SER A 213 -7.72 -18.39 -13.21
N LEU A 214 -7.13 -17.64 -14.15
CA LEU A 214 -7.86 -16.67 -14.94
C LEU A 214 -8.87 -17.36 -15.86
N ILE A 215 -8.46 -18.43 -16.54
CA ILE A 215 -9.33 -19.22 -17.43
C ILE A 215 -10.50 -19.84 -16.65
N ASP A 216 -10.22 -20.45 -15.49
CA ASP A 216 -11.25 -21.03 -14.64
C ASP A 216 -12.24 -19.98 -14.12
N GLY A 217 -11.76 -18.78 -13.82
CA GLY A 217 -12.55 -17.65 -13.36
C GLY A 217 -13.40 -16.96 -14.42
N LEU A 218 -13.22 -17.28 -15.72
CA LEU A 218 -14.03 -16.67 -16.78
C LEU A 218 -15.52 -17.05 -16.62
N PRO A 219 -16.46 -16.12 -16.87
CA PRO A 219 -17.88 -16.40 -16.98
C PRO A 219 -18.18 -17.46 -18.04
N ALA A 220 -19.30 -18.15 -17.90
CA ALA A 220 -19.67 -19.24 -18.81
C ALA A 220 -19.86 -18.80 -20.27
N ASP A 221 -20.31 -17.56 -20.49
CA ASP A 221 -20.47 -16.94 -21.80
C ASP A 221 -19.14 -16.58 -22.48
N LYS A 222 -18.03 -16.60 -21.73
CA LYS A 222 -16.67 -16.39 -22.22
C LYS A 222 -15.88 -17.68 -22.42
N LYS A 223 -16.53 -18.84 -22.30
CA LYS A 223 -15.93 -20.18 -22.50
C LYS A 223 -16.79 -21.03 -23.42
N ILE A 224 -16.20 -21.60 -24.45
CA ILE A 224 -16.88 -22.56 -25.34
C ILE A 224 -16.01 -23.81 -25.42
N VAL A 225 -16.58 -24.94 -24.98
CA VAL A 225 -15.94 -26.25 -25.05
C VAL A 225 -16.48 -26.98 -26.27
N VAL A 226 -15.58 -27.43 -27.14
CA VAL A 226 -15.92 -28.17 -28.35
C VAL A 226 -15.35 -29.59 -28.21
N THR A 227 -16.22 -30.56 -28.08
CA THR A 227 -15.84 -31.97 -27.98
C THR A 227 -15.28 -32.51 -29.29
N ALA A 228 -14.38 -33.51 -29.19
CA ALA A 228 -13.86 -34.19 -30.36
C ALA A 228 -14.98 -34.90 -31.13
N MET A 229 -14.88 -34.88 -32.45
CA MET A 229 -15.69 -35.64 -33.39
C MET A 229 -14.75 -36.37 -34.36
N PRO A 230 -15.22 -37.36 -35.16
CA PRO A 230 -14.35 -38.10 -36.09
C PRO A 230 -13.54 -37.20 -37.04
N ASP A 231 -14.07 -36.03 -37.37
CA ASP A 231 -13.52 -35.06 -38.33
C ASP A 231 -12.95 -33.81 -37.65
N ARG A 232 -13.01 -33.72 -36.31
CA ARG A 232 -12.59 -32.52 -35.57
C ARG A 232 -12.00 -32.86 -34.20
N SER A 233 -10.79 -32.35 -33.94
CA SER A 233 -10.16 -32.43 -32.63
C SER A 233 -10.90 -31.59 -31.58
N ALA A 234 -10.81 -32.03 -30.33
CA ALA A 234 -11.32 -31.23 -29.20
C ALA A 234 -10.59 -29.91 -29.10
N CYS A 235 -11.34 -28.85 -28.88
CA CYS A 235 -10.75 -27.53 -28.62
C CYS A 235 -11.62 -26.73 -27.65
N ASN A 236 -10.98 -25.80 -26.98
CA ASN A 236 -11.63 -24.81 -26.14
C ASN A 236 -11.43 -23.41 -26.75
N TRP A 237 -12.44 -22.59 -26.60
CA TRP A 237 -12.34 -21.18 -26.95
C TRP A 237 -12.54 -20.34 -25.71
N TYR A 238 -11.66 -19.38 -25.52
CA TYR A 238 -11.69 -18.46 -24.40
C TYR A 238 -11.77 -17.03 -24.91
N ARG A 239 -12.76 -16.27 -24.45
CA ARG A 239 -12.81 -14.82 -24.72
C ARG A 239 -11.95 -14.11 -23.70
N LEU A 240 -10.79 -13.64 -24.15
CA LEU A 240 -9.78 -12.98 -23.33
C LEU A 240 -9.66 -11.52 -23.78
N ASP A 241 -10.54 -10.68 -23.24
CA ASP A 241 -10.60 -9.28 -23.61
C ASP A 241 -9.43 -8.50 -22.97
N GLY A 242 -8.77 -7.63 -23.73
CA GLY A 242 -7.71 -6.73 -23.27
C GLY A 242 -6.38 -7.39 -22.84
N LEU A 243 -6.13 -8.65 -23.23
CA LEU A 243 -4.88 -9.35 -22.89
C LEU A 243 -3.89 -9.42 -24.07
N PHE A 244 -4.38 -9.50 -25.26
CA PHE A 244 -3.57 -9.52 -26.49
C PHE A 244 -3.54 -8.13 -27.12
N HIS A 245 -2.54 -7.88 -27.96
CA HIS A 245 -2.43 -6.66 -28.76
C HIS A 245 -1.96 -6.98 -30.19
N ASP A 246 -2.26 -6.11 -31.11
CA ASP A 246 -1.77 -6.18 -32.48
C ASP A 246 -0.37 -5.55 -32.63
N GLU A 247 0.16 -5.52 -33.85
CA GLU A 247 1.45 -4.90 -34.20
C GLU A 247 1.53 -3.39 -33.87
N ASN A 248 0.38 -2.71 -33.80
CA ASN A 248 0.30 -1.30 -33.44
C ASN A 248 0.11 -1.07 -31.92
N GLY A 249 0.08 -2.14 -31.11
CA GLY A 249 -0.16 -2.06 -29.67
C GLY A 249 -1.60 -1.78 -29.28
N VAL A 250 -2.54 -1.98 -30.18
CA VAL A 250 -3.95 -1.87 -29.87
C VAL A 250 -4.41 -3.15 -29.17
N LEU A 251 -5.00 -3.03 -27.99
CA LEU A 251 -5.54 -4.16 -27.26
C LEU A 251 -6.68 -4.81 -28.03
N LEU A 252 -6.67 -6.14 -28.05
CA LEU A 252 -7.63 -6.96 -28.78
C LEU A 252 -8.63 -7.60 -27.82
N ASP A 253 -9.90 -7.50 -28.18
CA ASP A 253 -11.01 -8.18 -27.53
C ASP A 253 -11.51 -9.33 -28.42
N GLY A 254 -11.44 -10.55 -27.93
CA GLY A 254 -11.88 -11.67 -28.76
C GLY A 254 -11.60 -13.04 -28.23
N TRP A 255 -11.83 -14.02 -29.08
CA TRP A 255 -11.72 -15.44 -28.79
C TRP A 255 -10.40 -16.01 -29.26
N VAL A 256 -9.72 -16.70 -28.39
CA VAL A 256 -8.52 -17.50 -28.70
C VAL A 256 -8.81 -18.99 -28.53
N ARG A 257 -8.18 -19.79 -29.37
CA ARG A 257 -8.38 -21.24 -29.42
C ARG A 257 -7.27 -21.99 -28.69
N GLU A 258 -7.66 -22.85 -27.77
CA GLU A 258 -6.83 -23.92 -27.24
C GLU A 258 -7.14 -25.22 -28.01
N GLU A 259 -6.15 -25.81 -28.63
CA GLU A 259 -6.25 -27.20 -29.13
C GLU A 259 -5.86 -28.14 -28.00
N VAL A 260 -6.82 -28.92 -27.53
CA VAL A 260 -6.62 -29.82 -26.40
C VAL A 260 -5.53 -30.87 -26.73
N GLY A 261 -4.49 -30.89 -25.90
CA GLY A 261 -3.32 -31.74 -26.09
C GLY A 261 -2.25 -31.21 -27.06
N VAL A 262 -2.49 -30.08 -27.74
CA VAL A 262 -1.55 -29.45 -28.68
C VAL A 262 -1.05 -28.10 -28.16
N THR A 263 -1.99 -27.21 -27.77
CA THR A 263 -1.60 -25.93 -27.17
C THR A 263 -0.89 -26.21 -25.85
N PRO A 264 0.34 -25.69 -25.65
CA PRO A 264 1.18 -26.13 -24.53
C PRO A 264 0.73 -25.51 -23.20
N TRP A 265 0.65 -26.39 -22.22
CA TRP A 265 0.50 -26.01 -20.81
C TRP A 265 1.82 -26.19 -20.08
N PHE A 266 2.23 -25.19 -19.31
CA PHE A 266 3.45 -25.19 -18.52
C PHE A 266 3.18 -25.13 -17.03
N SER A 267 4.09 -25.68 -16.25
CA SER A 267 4.15 -25.42 -14.82
C SER A 267 4.80 -24.05 -14.57
N PRO A 268 4.34 -23.24 -13.62
CA PRO A 268 5.05 -22.02 -13.21
C PRO A 268 6.53 -22.28 -12.88
N TRP A 269 6.82 -23.45 -12.34
CA TRP A 269 8.17 -23.88 -11.96
C TRP A 269 9.08 -24.23 -13.15
N SER A 270 8.56 -24.22 -14.37
CA SER A 270 9.37 -24.40 -15.57
C SER A 270 10.12 -23.13 -15.98
N TRP A 271 9.80 -21.99 -15.39
CA TRP A 271 10.40 -20.69 -15.73
C TRP A 271 10.39 -20.42 -17.23
N GLU A 272 9.29 -20.78 -17.88
CA GLU A 272 9.12 -20.60 -19.33
C GLU A 272 9.11 -19.11 -19.68
N GLY A 273 10.04 -18.73 -20.60
CA GLY A 273 10.21 -17.35 -21.05
C GLY A 273 11.12 -16.49 -20.18
N TYR A 274 11.59 -16.99 -19.04
CA TYR A 274 12.58 -16.27 -18.24
C TYR A 274 13.97 -16.32 -18.88
N ASP A 275 14.62 -15.16 -18.93
CA ASP A 275 15.98 -14.97 -19.46
C ASP A 275 16.84 -14.25 -18.42
N VAL A 276 18.03 -14.81 -18.17
CA VAL A 276 19.01 -14.20 -17.25
C VAL A 276 20.04 -13.44 -18.08
N VAL A 277 20.14 -12.15 -17.84
CA VAL A 277 21.02 -11.24 -18.54
C VAL A 277 22.04 -10.64 -17.57
N PHE A 278 23.31 -10.78 -17.87
CA PHE A 278 24.38 -10.12 -17.13
C PHE A 278 24.66 -8.76 -17.74
N ASN A 279 24.51 -7.71 -16.92
CA ASN A 279 24.85 -6.36 -17.33
C ASN A 279 26.18 -5.96 -16.68
N TYR A 280 27.15 -5.71 -17.53
CA TYR A 280 28.50 -5.28 -17.12
C TYR A 280 28.79 -3.83 -17.51
N ASP A 281 27.81 -3.10 -17.97
CA ASP A 281 27.97 -1.69 -18.33
C ASP A 281 28.33 -0.85 -17.11
N SER A 282 29.36 -0.02 -17.27
CA SER A 282 29.63 0.99 -16.27
C SER A 282 28.62 2.13 -16.36
N PRO A 283 28.35 2.86 -15.26
CA PRO A 283 27.46 4.03 -15.28
C PRO A 283 27.84 5.04 -16.37
N ARG A 284 29.15 5.16 -16.68
CA ARG A 284 29.65 6.06 -17.71
C ARG A 284 29.27 5.60 -19.13
N GLN A 285 29.30 4.30 -19.40
CA GLN A 285 28.84 3.75 -20.70
C GLN A 285 27.34 3.97 -20.87
N THR A 286 26.55 3.64 -19.85
CA THR A 286 25.10 3.83 -19.86
C THR A 286 24.71 5.29 -20.05
N LEU A 287 25.40 6.22 -19.35
CA LEU A 287 25.14 7.65 -19.49
C LEU A 287 25.52 8.18 -20.87
N ALA A 288 26.66 7.72 -21.41
CA ALA A 288 27.08 8.12 -22.75
C ALA A 288 26.09 7.67 -23.84
N SER A 289 25.58 6.45 -23.72
CA SER A 289 24.52 5.93 -24.57
C SER A 289 23.24 6.78 -24.46
N PHE A 290 22.78 7.07 -23.25
CA PHE A 290 21.60 7.89 -23.02
C PHE A 290 21.75 9.30 -23.60
N PHE A 291 22.88 9.99 -23.36
CA PHE A 291 23.08 11.34 -23.89
C PHE A 291 23.17 11.40 -25.41
N ARG A 292 23.76 10.36 -26.02
CA ARG A 292 23.73 10.23 -27.48
C ARG A 292 22.29 10.09 -27.99
N ALA A 293 21.52 9.20 -27.39
CA ALA A 293 20.16 8.88 -27.78
C ALA A 293 19.23 10.10 -27.70
N VAL A 294 19.32 10.89 -26.62
CA VAL A 294 18.51 12.11 -26.45
C VAL A 294 19.11 13.35 -27.14
N GLY A 295 20.13 13.19 -27.97
CA GLY A 295 20.74 14.28 -28.74
C GLY A 295 21.42 15.38 -27.90
N ARG A 296 21.89 15.03 -26.68
CA ARG A 296 22.53 16.00 -25.75
C ARG A 296 24.02 16.15 -25.96
N PHE A 297 24.65 15.32 -26.77
CA PHE A 297 26.07 15.47 -27.09
C PHE A 297 26.30 16.45 -28.23
N SER A 298 27.30 17.32 -28.05
CA SER A 298 27.92 18.08 -29.13
C SER A 298 28.71 17.14 -30.06
N GLN A 299 29.10 17.61 -31.25
CA GLN A 299 29.90 16.84 -32.18
C GLN A 299 31.24 16.37 -31.54
N GLU A 300 31.88 17.24 -30.77
CA GLU A 300 33.13 16.91 -30.06
C GLU A 300 32.90 15.84 -28.97
N GLN A 301 31.76 15.92 -28.26
CA GLN A 301 31.39 14.90 -27.28
C GLN A 301 31.02 13.56 -27.94
N LEU A 302 30.40 13.57 -29.11
CA LEU A 302 30.11 12.36 -29.86
C LEU A 302 31.42 11.66 -30.29
N GLU A 303 32.43 12.43 -30.76
CA GLU A 303 33.75 11.89 -31.07
C GLU A 303 34.48 11.33 -29.84
N ARG A 304 34.30 11.98 -28.69
CA ARG A 304 34.95 11.59 -27.43
C ARG A 304 34.33 10.39 -26.74
N TYR A 305 32.97 10.33 -26.72
CA TYR A 305 32.20 9.37 -25.93
C TYR A 305 31.50 8.32 -26.80
N GLY A 306 31.55 8.42 -28.13
CA GLY A 306 30.85 7.52 -29.04
C GLY A 306 31.17 6.05 -28.79
N ASN A 307 32.44 5.72 -28.64
CA ASN A 307 32.89 4.33 -28.35
C ASN A 307 32.35 3.78 -27.00
N LEU A 308 32.08 4.64 -26.03
CA LEU A 308 31.46 4.23 -24.76
C LEU A 308 29.96 3.95 -24.95
N ALA A 309 29.30 4.80 -25.71
CA ALA A 309 27.93 4.61 -26.06
C ALA A 309 27.71 3.33 -26.90
N ASP A 310 28.58 3.08 -27.90
CA ASP A 310 28.53 1.86 -28.73
C ASP A 310 28.61 0.59 -27.88
N LYS A 311 29.48 0.55 -26.88
CA LYS A 311 29.62 -0.62 -25.98
C LYS A 311 28.34 -0.90 -25.21
N SER A 312 27.64 0.14 -24.72
CA SER A 312 26.36 -0.01 -24.06
C SER A 312 25.24 -0.40 -25.01
N ASP A 313 25.20 0.20 -26.22
CA ASP A 313 24.15 -0.06 -27.20
C ASP A 313 24.21 -1.46 -27.80
N GLU A 314 25.40 -2.06 -27.88
CA GLU A 314 25.60 -3.44 -28.28
C GLU A 314 25.39 -4.46 -27.14
N GLY A 315 25.13 -3.99 -25.92
CA GLY A 315 24.89 -4.83 -24.74
C GLY A 315 23.64 -5.69 -24.85
N ARG A 316 23.71 -6.93 -24.34
CA ARG A 316 22.61 -7.91 -24.39
C ARG A 316 21.35 -7.40 -23.68
N MET A 317 21.51 -6.67 -22.58
CA MET A 317 20.38 -6.10 -21.83
C MET A 317 19.60 -5.11 -22.71
N LYS A 318 20.30 -4.16 -23.34
CA LYS A 318 19.68 -3.13 -24.15
C LYS A 318 18.98 -3.72 -25.37
N ASN A 319 19.59 -4.67 -26.04
CA ASN A 319 18.96 -5.40 -27.13
C ASN A 319 17.65 -6.09 -26.72
N ARG A 320 17.64 -6.72 -25.53
CA ARG A 320 16.40 -7.34 -25.02
C ARG A 320 15.34 -6.33 -24.65
N LEU A 321 15.70 -5.17 -24.08
CA LEU A 321 14.75 -4.09 -23.80
C LEU A 321 14.18 -3.49 -25.09
N TYR A 322 14.99 -3.30 -26.11
CA TYR A 322 14.53 -2.80 -27.42
C TYR A 322 13.51 -3.74 -28.08
N ASP A 323 13.70 -5.05 -27.99
CA ASP A 323 12.72 -6.01 -28.51
C ASP A 323 11.31 -5.88 -27.86
N ILE A 324 11.23 -5.30 -26.67
CA ILE A 324 9.99 -5.22 -25.88
C ILE A 324 9.43 -3.79 -25.86
N ILE A 325 10.29 -2.78 -25.72
CA ILE A 325 9.91 -1.40 -25.41
C ILE A 325 10.04 -0.49 -26.63
N ASP A 326 11.20 -0.47 -27.29
CA ASP A 326 11.54 0.37 -28.43
C ASP A 326 10.83 -0.14 -29.71
N ARG A 327 9.61 0.33 -29.92
CA ARG A 327 8.74 -0.16 -31.01
C ARG A 327 9.05 0.47 -32.36
N ASP A 328 9.49 1.72 -32.36
CA ASP A 328 9.86 2.43 -33.59
C ASP A 328 11.32 2.14 -33.98
N ARG A 329 12.06 1.48 -33.10
CA ARG A 329 13.45 1.04 -33.28
C ARG A 329 14.41 2.19 -33.56
N ASP A 330 14.18 3.32 -32.92
CA ASP A 330 15.05 4.46 -33.01
C ASP A 330 16.31 4.34 -32.13
N GLY A 331 16.36 3.34 -31.28
CA GLY A 331 17.47 3.05 -30.36
C GLY A 331 17.40 3.80 -29.04
N VAL A 332 16.30 4.51 -28.79
CA VAL A 332 16.03 5.24 -27.55
C VAL A 332 14.88 4.58 -26.80
N VAL A 333 15.05 4.32 -25.50
CA VAL A 333 13.95 3.89 -24.63
C VAL A 333 13.42 5.10 -23.87
N THR A 334 12.27 5.62 -24.29
CA THR A 334 11.62 6.75 -23.63
C THR A 334 10.71 6.31 -22.49
N ALA A 335 10.35 7.27 -21.60
CA ALA A 335 9.39 7.01 -20.53
C ALA A 335 8.00 6.65 -21.09
N GLU A 336 7.60 7.27 -22.20
CA GLU A 336 6.33 7.04 -22.88
C GLU A 336 6.27 5.63 -23.47
N GLU A 337 7.34 5.15 -24.10
CA GLU A 337 7.42 3.78 -24.63
C GLU A 337 7.41 2.74 -23.52
N LEU A 338 8.13 3.00 -22.42
CA LEU A 338 8.11 2.13 -21.24
C LEU A 338 6.68 2.04 -20.65
N GLN A 339 5.99 3.17 -20.50
CA GLN A 339 4.61 3.20 -20.05
C GLN A 339 3.68 2.45 -21.00
N ALA A 340 3.84 2.65 -22.30
CA ALA A 340 3.07 1.95 -23.34
C ALA A 340 3.32 0.44 -23.29
N ALA A 341 4.58 0.00 -23.14
CA ALA A 341 4.94 -1.40 -23.01
C ALA A 341 4.34 -2.03 -21.73
N ILE A 342 4.46 -1.37 -20.59
CA ILE A 342 3.87 -1.83 -19.32
C ILE A 342 2.33 -1.88 -19.39
N ALA A 343 1.70 -1.01 -20.17
CA ALA A 343 0.26 -1.03 -20.38
C ALA A 343 -0.23 -2.28 -21.14
N LEU A 344 0.63 -2.92 -21.95
CA LEU A 344 0.33 -4.13 -22.71
C LEU A 344 0.65 -5.39 -21.88
N PRO A 345 -0.31 -6.26 -21.56
CA PRO A 345 -0.09 -7.43 -20.68
C PRO A 345 1.04 -8.36 -21.13
N ALA A 346 1.16 -8.63 -22.43
CA ALA A 346 2.21 -9.50 -22.96
C ALA A 346 3.61 -8.87 -22.85
N HIS A 347 3.76 -7.57 -23.10
CA HIS A 347 5.02 -6.86 -22.94
C HIS A 347 5.39 -6.72 -21.44
N ALA A 348 4.44 -6.36 -20.59
CA ALA A 348 4.64 -6.32 -19.15
C ALA A 348 5.07 -7.69 -18.60
N GLN A 349 4.50 -8.80 -19.11
CA GLN A 349 4.92 -10.15 -18.76
C GLN A 349 6.36 -10.42 -19.24
N SER A 350 6.71 -10.03 -20.47
CA SER A 350 8.07 -10.20 -21.01
C SER A 350 9.11 -9.43 -20.19
N LEU A 351 8.80 -8.19 -19.78
CA LEU A 351 9.67 -7.42 -18.88
C LEU A 351 9.87 -8.12 -17.54
N SER A 352 8.79 -8.68 -16.97
CA SER A 352 8.86 -9.42 -15.69
C SER A 352 9.64 -10.73 -15.79
N GLN A 353 9.87 -11.24 -16.99
CA GLN A 353 10.65 -12.45 -17.24
C GLN A 353 12.14 -12.17 -17.50
N LEU A 354 12.55 -10.92 -17.54
CA LEU A 354 13.96 -10.54 -17.55
C LEU A 354 14.49 -10.53 -16.12
N ILE A 355 15.54 -11.30 -15.90
CA ILE A 355 16.30 -11.29 -14.65
C ILE A 355 17.67 -10.69 -14.99
N ILE A 356 17.96 -9.52 -14.44
CA ILE A 356 19.16 -8.78 -14.80
C ILE A 356 20.14 -8.83 -13.63
N HIS A 357 21.31 -9.40 -13.86
CA HIS A 357 22.38 -9.43 -12.87
C HIS A 357 23.27 -8.20 -13.04
N TYR A 358 23.24 -7.32 -12.05
CA TYR A 358 24.09 -6.14 -11.99
C TYR A 358 24.17 -5.61 -10.54
N GLU A 359 24.99 -4.58 -10.35
CA GLU A 359 25.16 -3.96 -9.04
C GLU A 359 23.94 -3.13 -8.64
N SER A 360 23.49 -3.30 -7.40
CA SER A 360 22.38 -2.50 -6.84
C SER A 360 22.71 -1.00 -6.81
N GLU A 361 21.76 -0.17 -7.18
CA GLU A 361 21.88 1.29 -7.14
C GLU A 361 22.03 1.86 -5.72
N TRP A 362 21.64 1.07 -4.69
CA TRP A 362 21.82 1.44 -3.29
C TRP A 362 23.26 1.27 -2.78
N ARG A 363 24.17 0.75 -3.60
CA ARG A 363 25.59 0.64 -3.28
C ARG A 363 26.35 1.88 -3.71
N HIS A 364 26.94 2.57 -2.75
CA HIS A 364 27.75 3.76 -3.02
C HIS A 364 29.24 3.43 -3.16
N GLU A 365 29.81 3.82 -4.29
CA GLU A 365 31.24 3.79 -4.57
C GLU A 365 31.64 5.12 -5.23
N PRO A 366 32.42 5.98 -4.54
CA PRO A 366 32.73 7.33 -5.03
C PRO A 366 33.27 7.36 -6.45
N TYR A 367 34.19 6.43 -6.79
CA TYR A 367 34.85 6.40 -8.10
C TYR A 367 33.84 6.21 -9.27
N LYS A 368 32.72 5.57 -9.06
CA LYS A 368 31.70 5.39 -10.11
C LYS A 368 31.06 6.73 -10.49
N TRP A 369 30.76 7.53 -9.48
CA TRP A 369 30.15 8.83 -9.67
C TRP A 369 31.17 9.86 -10.13
N ASP A 370 32.40 9.82 -9.61
CA ASP A 370 33.51 10.66 -10.08
C ASP A 370 33.87 10.38 -11.54
N ALA A 371 33.69 9.16 -12.02
CA ALA A 371 33.89 8.82 -13.44
C ALA A 371 32.89 9.52 -14.38
N LEU A 372 31.81 10.11 -13.86
CA LEU A 372 30.84 10.88 -14.63
C LEU A 372 31.17 12.38 -14.69
N ASP A 373 32.15 12.84 -13.93
CA ASP A 373 32.50 14.26 -13.83
C ASP A 373 32.87 14.88 -15.17
N ASP A 374 33.53 14.15 -16.06
CA ASP A 374 33.91 14.65 -17.36
C ASP A 374 32.72 14.76 -18.34
N VAL A 375 31.63 14.07 -18.09
CA VAL A 375 30.38 14.12 -18.88
C VAL A 375 29.37 15.09 -18.30
N LEU A 376 29.22 15.13 -16.98
CA LEU A 376 28.17 15.85 -16.25
C LEU A 376 28.68 17.03 -15.43
N GLY A 377 29.91 16.95 -14.92
CA GLY A 377 30.37 17.71 -13.77
C GLY A 377 30.96 19.09 -14.05
N HIS A 378 31.20 19.47 -15.31
CA HIS A 378 31.92 20.71 -15.61
C HIS A 378 31.28 21.54 -16.71
N SER A 379 31.28 22.85 -16.50
CA SER A 379 31.13 23.86 -17.55
C SER A 379 32.51 24.50 -17.79
N GLY A 380 33.22 24.01 -18.78
CA GLY A 380 34.64 24.31 -18.94
C GLY A 380 35.47 23.70 -17.81
N SER A 381 36.18 24.50 -17.02
CA SER A 381 36.96 24.05 -15.86
C SER A 381 36.22 24.18 -14.53
N THR A 382 34.96 24.63 -14.54
CA THR A 382 34.18 24.90 -13.33
C THR A 382 33.29 23.73 -12.99
N PRO A 383 33.36 23.15 -11.77
CA PRO A 383 32.43 22.11 -11.33
C PRO A 383 30.97 22.59 -11.35
N LEU A 384 30.06 21.75 -11.83
CA LEU A 384 28.62 22.02 -11.75
C LEU A 384 28.13 21.71 -10.34
N LEU A 385 27.74 22.75 -9.60
CA LEU A 385 27.30 22.62 -8.21
C LEU A 385 26.12 21.67 -8.02
N ASN A 386 25.21 21.63 -8.98
CA ASN A 386 24.06 20.69 -8.95
C ASN A 386 24.53 19.22 -9.01
N TRP A 387 25.56 18.94 -9.82
CA TRP A 387 26.11 17.59 -9.88
C TRP A 387 26.87 17.22 -8.58
N VAL A 388 27.61 18.17 -8.00
CA VAL A 388 28.25 17.96 -6.70
C VAL A 388 27.24 17.65 -5.61
N ALA A 389 26.16 18.44 -5.56
CA ALA A 389 25.05 18.22 -4.61
C ALA A 389 24.37 16.87 -4.84
N GLU A 390 24.18 16.46 -6.10
CA GLU A 390 23.57 15.17 -6.42
C GLU A 390 24.47 13.99 -6.01
N LYS A 391 25.78 14.09 -6.17
CA LYS A 391 26.70 13.04 -5.66
C LYS A 391 26.63 12.88 -4.14
N GLU A 392 26.52 13.99 -3.40
CA GLU A 392 26.35 13.92 -1.94
C GLU A 392 24.99 13.32 -1.57
N ARG A 393 23.92 13.72 -2.26
CA ARG A 393 22.59 13.13 -2.05
C ARG A 393 22.60 11.62 -2.30
N ILE A 394 23.21 11.15 -3.40
CA ILE A 394 23.34 9.72 -3.71
C ILE A 394 24.04 8.96 -2.57
N LYS A 395 25.11 9.55 -2.04
CA LYS A 395 25.85 8.98 -0.92
C LYS A 395 24.97 8.87 0.35
N GLU A 396 24.21 9.91 0.67
CA GLU A 396 23.35 9.94 1.86
C GLU A 396 22.19 8.94 1.81
N ILE A 397 21.62 8.70 0.62
CA ILE A 397 20.50 7.75 0.48
C ILE A 397 20.95 6.32 0.26
N SER A 398 22.24 6.08 -0.02
CA SER A 398 22.79 4.74 -0.28
C SER A 398 23.00 3.99 1.03
N TRP A 399 22.29 2.90 1.22
CA TRP A 399 22.29 2.13 2.46
C TRP A 399 23.06 0.80 2.38
N TRP A 400 23.42 0.35 1.16
CA TRP A 400 23.96 -0.98 0.94
C TRP A 400 25.23 -1.27 1.75
N ASN A 401 26.16 -0.34 1.75
CA ASN A 401 27.47 -0.52 2.40
C ASN A 401 27.36 -0.71 3.91
N GLU A 402 26.32 -0.13 4.55
CA GLU A 402 26.08 -0.22 5.97
C GLU A 402 25.26 -1.47 6.36
N VAL A 403 24.27 -1.84 5.54
CA VAL A 403 23.30 -2.88 5.87
C VAL A 403 23.68 -4.25 5.32
N ALA A 404 24.26 -4.32 4.12
CA ALA A 404 24.52 -5.58 3.44
C ALA A 404 25.34 -6.59 4.27
N PRO A 405 26.42 -6.19 4.96
CA PRO A 405 27.17 -7.11 5.80
C PRO A 405 26.38 -7.71 6.95
N GLU A 406 25.45 -6.94 7.53
CA GLU A 406 24.65 -7.35 8.70
C GLU A 406 23.52 -8.34 8.34
N VAL A 407 23.04 -8.28 7.08
CA VAL A 407 21.91 -9.11 6.61
C VAL A 407 22.35 -10.20 5.62
N GLY A 408 23.65 -10.37 5.40
CA GLY A 408 24.21 -11.42 4.55
C GLY A 408 24.05 -11.17 3.04
N LEU A 409 23.91 -9.89 2.62
CA LEU A 409 23.92 -9.51 1.22
C LEU A 409 25.36 -9.40 0.67
N PRO A 410 25.57 -9.57 -0.65
CA PRO A 410 26.87 -9.42 -1.27
C PRO A 410 27.45 -8.02 -1.05
N VAL A 411 28.68 -7.94 -0.56
CA VAL A 411 29.35 -6.65 -0.28
C VAL A 411 29.59 -5.84 -1.56
N ASP A 412 29.80 -6.55 -2.69
CA ASP A 412 29.99 -5.94 -4.00
C ASP A 412 28.68 -5.45 -4.65
N GLY A 413 27.55 -5.68 -3.99
CA GLY A 413 26.23 -5.24 -4.47
C GLY A 413 25.69 -6.02 -5.67
N GLN A 414 26.39 -7.05 -6.15
CA GLN A 414 25.97 -7.82 -7.32
C GLN A 414 24.79 -8.72 -6.97
N VAL A 415 23.63 -8.46 -7.57
CA VAL A 415 22.39 -9.18 -7.31
C VAL A 415 21.59 -9.38 -8.59
N TYR A 416 20.63 -10.31 -8.54
CA TYR A 416 19.72 -10.58 -9.65
C TYR A 416 18.45 -9.77 -9.46
N HIS A 417 18.23 -8.77 -10.30
CA HIS A 417 17.05 -7.91 -10.28
C HIS A 417 15.91 -8.52 -11.05
N LEU A 418 14.69 -8.38 -10.51
CA LEU A 418 13.45 -8.86 -11.09
C LEU A 418 12.44 -7.70 -11.21
N HIS A 419 11.64 -7.70 -12.27
CA HIS A 419 10.62 -6.70 -12.50
C HIS A 419 9.22 -7.33 -12.36
N PRO A 420 8.57 -7.27 -11.19
CA PRO A 420 7.35 -8.04 -10.91
C PRO A 420 6.07 -7.47 -11.53
N VAL A 421 6.10 -6.25 -12.10
CA VAL A 421 4.91 -5.50 -12.53
C VAL A 421 3.99 -6.29 -13.46
N GLY A 422 4.53 -7.01 -14.44
CA GLY A 422 3.73 -7.78 -15.38
C GLY A 422 3.00 -8.97 -14.75
N VAL A 423 3.57 -9.55 -13.70
CA VAL A 423 2.96 -10.69 -12.99
C VAL A 423 1.93 -10.21 -11.98
N VAL A 424 2.27 -9.18 -11.19
CA VAL A 424 1.42 -8.69 -10.10
C VAL A 424 0.19 -7.93 -10.64
N GLY A 425 0.35 -7.14 -11.70
CA GLY A 425 -0.70 -6.23 -12.17
C GLY A 425 -1.77 -6.86 -13.06
N ARG A 426 -1.44 -7.89 -13.85
CA ARG A 426 -2.30 -8.40 -14.93
C ARG A 426 -2.86 -9.80 -14.70
N PHE A 427 -2.14 -10.63 -13.97
CA PHE A 427 -2.52 -12.00 -13.67
C PHE A 427 -2.84 -12.15 -12.19
N LYS A 428 -3.59 -11.19 -11.65
CA LYS A 428 -4.06 -11.26 -10.28
C LYS A 428 -4.74 -12.62 -10.09
N SER A 429 -4.25 -13.37 -9.12
CA SER A 429 -4.89 -14.60 -8.66
C SER A 429 -6.37 -14.32 -8.40
N ASN A 430 -7.22 -15.33 -8.50
CA ASN A 430 -8.67 -15.34 -8.27
C ASN A 430 -9.09 -14.65 -6.97
N VAL A 431 -8.83 -13.37 -6.83
CA VAL A 431 -9.61 -12.54 -5.91
C VAL A 431 -10.98 -12.48 -6.53
N ARG A 432 -11.90 -13.25 -5.96
CA ARG A 432 -13.28 -13.29 -6.43
C ARG A 432 -13.83 -11.87 -6.30
N ARG A 433 -14.04 -11.19 -7.43
CA ARG A 433 -14.59 -9.84 -7.39
C ARG A 433 -16.06 -9.89 -6.97
N ILE A 434 -16.37 -9.15 -5.94
CA ILE A 434 -17.72 -8.91 -5.49
C ILE A 434 -18.42 -8.04 -6.54
N THR A 435 -19.67 -8.35 -6.88
CA THR A 435 -20.50 -7.56 -7.79
C THR A 435 -21.71 -6.97 -7.06
N VAL A 436 -22.32 -5.94 -7.62
CA VAL A 436 -23.56 -5.39 -7.09
C VAL A 436 -24.65 -6.48 -7.03
N ALA A 437 -24.82 -7.22 -8.13
CA ALA A 437 -25.81 -8.31 -8.20
C ALA A 437 -25.56 -9.40 -7.15
N PHE A 438 -24.29 -9.75 -6.90
CA PHE A 438 -23.93 -10.67 -5.83
C PHE A 438 -24.34 -10.14 -4.46
N LEU A 439 -23.99 -8.90 -4.12
CA LEU A 439 -24.35 -8.31 -2.83
C LEU A 439 -25.87 -8.19 -2.67
N GLU A 440 -26.59 -7.79 -3.70
CA GLU A 440 -28.05 -7.75 -3.68
C GLU A 440 -28.65 -9.13 -3.44
N LYS A 441 -28.10 -10.16 -4.06
CA LYS A 441 -28.57 -11.55 -3.89
C LYS A 441 -28.37 -12.07 -2.47
N VAL A 442 -27.15 -11.91 -1.91
CA VAL A 442 -26.83 -12.48 -0.59
C VAL A 442 -27.36 -11.65 0.56
N THR A 443 -27.57 -10.35 0.37
CA THR A 443 -28.12 -9.46 1.41
C THR A 443 -29.62 -9.22 1.31
N GLY A 444 -30.23 -9.56 0.16
CA GLY A 444 -31.63 -9.26 -0.12
C GLY A 444 -31.94 -7.77 -0.33
N LYS A 445 -30.91 -6.91 -0.45
CA LYS A 445 -31.07 -5.46 -0.55
C LYS A 445 -30.83 -4.95 -1.98
N SER A 446 -31.89 -4.97 -2.79
CA SER A 446 -31.88 -4.59 -4.22
C SER A 446 -32.09 -3.09 -4.48
N GLY A 447 -32.60 -2.31 -3.51
CA GLY A 447 -32.84 -0.87 -3.65
C GLY A 447 -31.58 -0.02 -3.56
N SER A 448 -31.75 1.30 -3.42
CA SER A 448 -30.65 2.23 -3.20
C SER A 448 -29.97 1.99 -1.86
N TRP A 449 -28.65 2.10 -1.84
CA TRP A 449 -27.83 2.01 -0.63
C TRP A 449 -27.52 3.41 -0.11
N PHE A 450 -27.04 3.51 1.14
CA PHE A 450 -26.63 4.77 1.77
C PHE A 450 -27.72 5.86 1.80
N THR A 451 -28.97 5.43 2.03
CA THR A 451 -30.12 6.33 2.06
C THR A 451 -30.47 6.85 3.46
N GLY A 452 -29.65 6.55 4.47
CA GLY A 452 -29.94 6.87 5.87
C GLY A 452 -31.01 5.98 6.50
N ARG A 453 -31.39 4.86 5.84
CA ARG A 453 -32.36 3.88 6.34
C ARG A 453 -31.64 2.57 6.66
N GLY A 454 -31.77 2.13 7.90
CA GLY A 454 -31.23 0.86 8.38
C GLY A 454 -32.31 -0.18 8.63
N GLY A 455 -31.89 -1.39 9.00
CA GLY A 455 -32.79 -2.43 9.47
C GLY A 455 -33.52 -2.05 10.77
N GLY A 456 -34.68 -2.67 11.03
CA GLY A 456 -35.40 -2.48 12.28
C GLY A 456 -36.07 -1.09 12.46
N GLY A 457 -36.32 -0.40 11.35
CA GLY A 457 -36.99 0.92 11.40
C GLY A 457 -36.04 2.09 11.76
N LYS A 458 -34.75 1.88 11.83
CA LYS A 458 -33.78 2.95 12.06
C LYS A 458 -33.68 3.84 10.82
N PHE A 459 -33.74 5.15 11.01
CA PHE A 459 -33.54 6.12 9.93
C PHE A 459 -32.98 7.44 10.47
N PHE A 460 -32.29 8.19 9.61
CA PHE A 460 -31.99 9.60 9.86
C PHE A 460 -33.11 10.49 9.33
N THR A 461 -33.62 11.35 10.16
CA THR A 461 -34.46 12.47 9.70
C THR A 461 -33.58 13.41 8.88
N GLU A 462 -34.09 13.85 7.72
CA GLU A 462 -33.39 14.81 6.85
C GLU A 462 -31.96 14.33 6.44
N PHE A 463 -31.82 13.02 6.19
CA PHE A 463 -30.50 12.44 5.87
C PHE A 463 -29.86 13.07 4.63
N GLU A 464 -30.62 13.28 3.59
CA GLU A 464 -30.17 13.88 2.33
C GLU A 464 -29.66 15.31 2.54
N GLU A 465 -30.30 16.10 3.37
CA GLU A 465 -29.89 17.46 3.71
C GLU A 465 -28.68 17.48 4.64
N ARG A 466 -28.68 16.57 5.62
CA ARG A 466 -27.64 16.50 6.64
C ARG A 466 -26.33 15.87 6.14
N TYR A 467 -26.43 14.88 5.27
CA TYR A 467 -25.32 14.12 4.73
C TYR A 467 -25.40 13.98 3.20
N PRO A 468 -25.41 15.10 2.46
CA PRO A 468 -25.66 15.10 1.01
C PRO A 468 -24.61 14.32 0.21
N ARG A 469 -23.40 14.20 0.73
CA ARG A 469 -22.33 13.43 0.08
C ARG A 469 -22.56 11.93 0.20
N ILE A 470 -22.96 11.43 1.37
CA ILE A 470 -23.24 10.01 1.60
C ILE A 470 -24.45 9.58 0.77
N TYR A 471 -25.49 10.39 0.73
CA TYR A 471 -26.71 10.13 -0.04
C TYR A 471 -26.45 9.96 -1.54
N LYS A 472 -25.34 10.51 -2.04
CA LYS A 472 -24.91 10.40 -3.45
C LYS A 472 -24.01 9.21 -3.73
N PHE A 473 -23.73 8.37 -2.75
CA PHE A 473 -22.88 7.19 -2.98
C PHE A 473 -23.54 6.23 -3.97
N ASP A 474 -22.89 6.05 -5.12
CA ASP A 474 -23.32 5.09 -6.14
C ASP A 474 -22.87 3.68 -5.76
N LYS A 475 -23.76 2.70 -5.91
CA LYS A 475 -23.47 1.32 -5.52
C LYS A 475 -22.48 0.61 -6.43
N CYS A 476 -22.40 0.97 -7.71
CA CYS A 476 -21.42 0.39 -8.62
C CYS A 476 -20.03 0.92 -8.30
N GLU A 477 -19.92 2.21 -8.05
CA GLU A 477 -18.68 2.83 -7.59
C GLU A 477 -18.25 2.28 -6.22
N PHE A 478 -19.18 2.14 -5.27
CA PHE A 478 -18.91 1.54 -3.98
C PHE A 478 -18.34 0.12 -4.11
N VAL A 479 -18.94 -0.74 -4.92
CA VAL A 479 -18.47 -2.11 -5.11
C VAL A 479 -17.11 -2.15 -5.83
N SER A 480 -16.86 -1.24 -6.77
CA SER A 480 -15.55 -1.11 -7.39
C SER A 480 -14.47 -0.75 -6.37
N GLN A 481 -14.69 0.31 -5.60
CA GLN A 481 -13.75 0.74 -4.56
C GLN A 481 -13.59 -0.28 -3.43
N LEU A 482 -14.66 -1.02 -3.09
CA LEU A 482 -14.60 -2.11 -2.12
C LEU A 482 -13.66 -3.22 -2.60
N ASN A 483 -13.79 -3.68 -3.84
CA ASN A 483 -12.90 -4.70 -4.40
C ASN A 483 -11.43 -4.24 -4.39
N ASP A 484 -11.18 -2.99 -4.77
CA ASP A 484 -9.82 -2.44 -4.81
C ASP A 484 -9.23 -2.30 -3.40
N ALA A 485 -10.06 -1.97 -2.39
CA ALA A 485 -9.63 -1.93 -1.00
C ALA A 485 -9.37 -3.33 -0.44
N LEU A 486 -10.27 -4.29 -0.67
CA LEU A 486 -10.08 -5.68 -0.23
C LEU A 486 -8.77 -6.27 -0.76
N GLU A 487 -8.47 -5.99 -2.02
CA GLU A 487 -7.22 -6.42 -2.64
C GLU A 487 -6.00 -5.71 -2.03
N ARG A 488 -6.03 -4.39 -1.90
CA ARG A 488 -4.96 -3.57 -1.29
C ARG A 488 -4.62 -4.02 0.12
N TYR A 489 -5.62 -4.38 0.91
CA TYR A 489 -5.43 -4.83 2.28
C TYR A 489 -5.25 -6.36 2.42
N GLY A 490 -5.14 -7.10 1.30
CA GLY A 490 -4.95 -8.55 1.35
C GLY A 490 -6.12 -9.33 1.97
N ILE A 491 -7.35 -8.83 1.84
CA ILE A 491 -8.59 -9.53 2.25
C ILE A 491 -9.12 -10.25 1.01
N VAL A 492 -8.44 -11.32 0.61
CA VAL A 492 -8.54 -11.87 -0.74
C VAL A 492 -9.07 -13.29 -0.82
N THR A 493 -9.01 -14.06 0.27
CA THR A 493 -9.57 -15.40 0.26
C THR A 493 -11.11 -15.36 0.31
N PRO A 494 -11.82 -16.34 -0.25
CA PRO A 494 -13.27 -16.37 -0.20
C PRO A 494 -13.85 -16.29 1.22
N TYR A 495 -13.21 -16.94 2.19
CA TYR A 495 -13.63 -16.86 3.60
C TYR A 495 -13.39 -15.47 4.20
N GLN A 496 -12.24 -14.83 3.95
CA GLN A 496 -11.96 -13.48 4.42
C GLN A 496 -12.99 -12.49 3.87
N GLN A 497 -13.28 -12.55 2.56
CA GLN A 497 -14.29 -11.68 1.94
C GLN A 497 -15.70 -11.98 2.45
N ALA A 498 -16.07 -13.24 2.66
CA ALA A 498 -17.37 -13.62 3.21
C ALA A 498 -17.58 -13.04 4.62
N HIS A 499 -16.59 -13.19 5.48
CA HIS A 499 -16.61 -12.58 6.80
C HIS A 499 -16.65 -11.06 6.73
N PHE A 500 -15.80 -10.44 5.92
CA PHE A 500 -15.76 -8.99 5.77
C PHE A 500 -17.14 -8.43 5.38
N VAL A 501 -17.73 -8.98 4.33
CA VAL A 501 -19.06 -8.53 3.86
C VAL A 501 -20.12 -8.75 4.93
N SER A 502 -20.17 -9.92 5.58
CA SER A 502 -21.17 -10.22 6.59
C SER A 502 -21.08 -9.29 7.81
N GLN A 503 -19.85 -8.97 8.23
CA GLN A 503 -19.62 -8.06 9.36
C GLN A 503 -20.02 -6.63 9.01
N TYR A 504 -19.53 -6.10 7.90
CA TYR A 504 -19.77 -4.69 7.56
C TYR A 504 -21.15 -4.39 6.99
N PHE A 505 -21.83 -5.39 6.45
CA PHE A 505 -23.24 -5.26 6.16
C PHE A 505 -24.03 -4.93 7.43
N HIS A 506 -23.79 -5.63 8.52
CA HIS A 506 -24.41 -5.35 9.81
C HIS A 506 -24.02 -3.97 10.38
N GLU A 507 -22.69 -3.69 10.44
CA GLU A 507 -22.16 -2.45 11.03
C GLU A 507 -22.65 -1.19 10.30
N SER A 508 -22.80 -1.24 8.97
CA SER A 508 -23.31 -0.15 8.15
C SER A 508 -24.86 -0.07 8.09
N ALA A 509 -25.53 -0.79 8.98
CA ALA A 509 -26.99 -0.90 9.00
C ALA A 509 -27.59 -1.33 7.65
N ALA A 510 -27.09 -2.44 7.12
CA ALA A 510 -27.44 -3.01 5.83
C ALA A 510 -27.11 -2.08 4.64
N PHE A 511 -25.91 -1.54 4.61
CA PHE A 511 -25.46 -0.50 3.67
C PHE A 511 -26.38 0.74 3.66
N GLY A 512 -26.98 1.05 4.82
CA GLY A 512 -27.88 2.20 4.96
C GLY A 512 -27.14 3.51 5.21
N THR A 513 -25.98 3.45 5.87
CA THR A 513 -25.22 4.65 6.26
C THR A 513 -23.77 4.31 6.60
N THR A 514 -22.92 5.31 6.47
CA THR A 514 -21.52 5.32 6.95
C THR A 514 -21.36 6.14 8.25
N VAL A 515 -22.47 6.62 8.86
CA VAL A 515 -22.48 7.37 10.11
C VAL A 515 -23.43 6.70 11.09
N GLU A 516 -23.04 6.56 12.36
CA GLU A 516 -23.89 6.07 13.44
C GLU A 516 -25.19 6.87 13.55
N PHE A 517 -26.34 6.16 13.66
CA PHE A 517 -27.67 6.79 13.81
C PHE A 517 -27.81 7.60 15.09
N GLY A 518 -27.14 7.18 16.17
CA GLY A 518 -27.14 7.87 17.45
C GLY A 518 -26.51 9.26 17.37
N SER A 519 -26.86 10.11 18.31
CA SER A 519 -26.26 11.45 18.44
C SER A 519 -24.77 11.39 18.77
N GLY A 520 -24.28 10.28 19.38
CA GLY A 520 -22.94 10.15 19.93
C GLY A 520 -22.79 10.75 21.34
N ALA A 521 -23.81 11.38 21.88
CA ALA A 521 -23.76 11.99 23.22
C ALA A 521 -23.41 11.00 24.34
N GLN A 522 -23.70 9.72 24.14
CA GLN A 522 -23.32 8.64 25.08
C GLN A 522 -21.81 8.47 25.21
N TYR A 523 -21.01 8.91 24.22
CA TYR A 523 -19.54 8.82 24.24
C TYR A 523 -18.88 10.10 24.77
N ASP A 524 -19.65 11.08 25.22
CA ASP A 524 -19.13 12.36 25.68
C ASP A 524 -18.44 12.26 27.05
N LEU A 525 -17.60 13.25 27.35
CA LEU A 525 -16.95 13.37 28.65
C LEU A 525 -17.98 13.28 29.78
N GLY A 526 -17.73 12.39 30.75
CA GLY A 526 -18.60 12.16 31.88
C GLY A 526 -19.89 11.39 31.59
N LYS A 527 -20.11 10.92 30.34
CA LYS A 527 -21.25 10.09 29.94
C LYS A 527 -20.89 8.62 29.72
N HIS A 528 -19.62 8.34 29.47
CA HIS A 528 -19.10 6.99 29.32
C HIS A 528 -17.84 6.79 30.16
N ASN A 529 -17.73 5.61 30.81
CA ASN A 529 -16.57 5.30 31.68
C ASN A 529 -15.24 5.30 30.92
N ASP A 530 -15.26 4.97 29.63
CA ASP A 530 -14.08 4.90 28.79
C ASP A 530 -13.80 6.20 28.01
N ALA A 531 -14.61 7.25 28.17
CA ALA A 531 -14.48 8.47 27.37
C ALA A 531 -13.06 9.05 27.44
N VAL A 532 -12.57 9.30 28.63
CA VAL A 532 -11.22 9.89 28.86
C VAL A 532 -10.12 8.95 28.35
N ARG A 533 -10.18 7.65 28.67
CA ARG A 533 -9.20 6.65 28.22
C ARG A 533 -9.17 6.53 26.70
N SER A 534 -10.29 6.73 26.05
CA SER A 534 -10.45 6.65 24.59
C SER A 534 -10.25 8.00 23.87
N GLY A 535 -9.81 9.04 24.59
CA GLY A 535 -9.44 10.34 24.06
C GLY A 535 -10.57 11.36 23.93
N ASN A 536 -11.80 11.03 24.32
CA ASN A 536 -12.91 11.98 24.39
C ASN A 536 -12.85 12.76 25.70
N THR A 537 -12.10 13.85 25.70
CA THR A 537 -11.73 14.63 26.90
C THR A 537 -12.47 15.96 27.00
N GLU A 538 -13.22 16.32 25.96
CA GLU A 538 -13.99 17.56 25.90
C GLU A 538 -15.49 17.28 25.72
N ILE A 539 -16.34 18.22 26.17
CA ILE A 539 -17.77 18.18 25.88
C ILE A 539 -17.98 18.42 24.38
N GLY A 540 -18.71 17.51 23.72
CA GLY A 540 -18.89 17.53 22.28
C GLY A 540 -18.01 16.53 21.52
N ASP A 541 -16.98 15.96 22.15
CA ASP A 541 -16.16 14.92 21.55
C ASP A 541 -16.97 13.66 21.20
N GLY A 542 -17.96 13.30 22.01
CA GLY A 542 -18.82 12.17 21.75
C GLY A 542 -19.53 12.27 20.39
N PRO A 543 -20.33 13.32 20.14
CA PRO A 543 -20.94 13.58 18.84
C PRO A 543 -19.92 13.73 17.69
N LYS A 544 -18.76 14.33 17.97
CA LYS A 544 -17.70 14.56 16.98
C LYS A 544 -17.04 13.26 16.51
N TYR A 545 -16.72 12.36 17.44
CA TYR A 545 -16.02 11.09 17.20
C TYR A 545 -16.91 9.87 17.35
N LYS A 546 -18.20 10.00 17.12
CA LYS A 546 -19.14 8.88 17.02
C LYS A 546 -18.81 7.99 15.82
N GLY A 547 -19.43 6.83 15.73
CA GLY A 547 -19.18 5.84 14.69
C GLY A 547 -19.23 6.39 13.27
N LYS A 548 -18.13 6.19 12.48
CA LYS A 548 -18.02 6.57 11.07
C LYS A 548 -17.27 5.50 10.25
N GLY A 549 -17.50 5.50 8.94
CA GLY A 549 -17.09 4.43 8.04
C GLY A 549 -18.01 3.22 8.12
N LEU A 550 -17.74 2.18 7.31
CA LEU A 550 -18.54 0.94 7.37
C LEU A 550 -18.39 0.22 8.71
N ILE A 551 -17.21 0.33 9.36
CA ILE A 551 -16.91 -0.28 10.66
C ILE A 551 -17.48 0.50 11.85
N GLN A 552 -17.99 1.70 11.62
CA GLN A 552 -18.42 2.59 12.71
C GLN A 552 -17.28 2.91 13.69
N LEU A 553 -16.09 3.28 13.14
CA LEU A 553 -14.93 3.69 13.96
C LEU A 553 -15.35 4.78 14.93
N THR A 554 -15.12 4.56 16.23
CA THR A 554 -15.54 5.44 17.34
C THR A 554 -14.32 5.83 18.17
N TRP A 555 -14.38 6.95 18.88
CA TRP A 555 -13.40 7.48 19.80
C TRP A 555 -12.25 8.26 19.16
N ARG A 556 -11.94 9.42 19.74
CA ARG A 556 -10.90 10.34 19.25
C ARG A 556 -9.54 9.66 19.04
N ASN A 557 -9.10 8.78 19.97
CA ASN A 557 -7.83 8.08 19.83
C ASN A 557 -7.78 7.18 18.58
N ASN A 558 -8.89 6.53 18.23
CA ASN A 558 -8.95 5.71 17.01
C ASN A 558 -8.88 6.57 15.76
N TYR A 559 -9.53 7.75 15.79
CA TYR A 559 -9.43 8.73 14.70
C TYR A 559 -8.01 9.27 14.55
N ALA A 560 -7.31 9.53 15.68
CA ALA A 560 -5.93 9.98 15.67
C ALA A 560 -4.98 8.93 15.08
N VAL A 561 -5.09 7.68 15.52
CA VAL A 561 -4.25 6.59 14.98
C VAL A 561 -4.49 6.38 13.48
N TYR A 562 -5.75 6.46 13.03
CA TYR A 562 -6.05 6.36 11.60
C TYR A 562 -5.60 7.60 10.82
N ALA A 563 -5.69 8.80 11.42
CA ALA A 563 -5.18 10.03 10.85
C ALA A 563 -3.67 9.97 10.63
N ASP A 564 -2.93 9.48 11.62
CA ASP A 564 -1.47 9.27 11.52
C ASP A 564 -1.12 8.25 10.42
N TYR A 565 -1.85 7.14 10.36
CA TYR A 565 -1.68 6.13 9.31
C TYR A 565 -1.88 6.70 7.91
N ARG A 566 -2.92 7.52 7.72
CA ARG A 566 -3.29 8.07 6.40
C ARG A 566 -2.62 9.41 6.07
N ARG A 567 -1.95 10.05 7.02
CA ARG A 567 -1.46 11.44 6.92
C ARG A 567 -2.57 12.43 6.51
N VAL A 568 -3.77 12.20 7.03
CA VAL A 568 -4.94 13.06 6.84
C VAL A 568 -5.52 13.42 8.20
N ASP A 569 -5.74 14.71 8.48
CA ASP A 569 -6.22 15.17 9.79
C ASP A 569 -7.72 14.86 10.01
N PHE A 570 -8.01 13.60 10.25
CA PHE A 570 -9.35 13.13 10.61
C PHE A 570 -9.79 13.54 12.02
N VAL A 571 -8.87 13.99 12.85
CA VAL A 571 -9.21 14.54 14.18
C VAL A 571 -9.88 15.90 14.02
N ARG A 572 -9.35 16.74 13.14
CA ARG A 572 -9.93 18.04 12.83
C ARG A 572 -11.17 17.92 11.94
N ALA A 573 -11.15 17.02 10.96
CA ALA A 573 -12.21 16.84 9.99
C ALA A 573 -12.79 15.40 10.01
N PRO A 574 -13.41 14.95 11.12
CA PRO A 574 -13.81 13.55 11.31
C PRO A 574 -14.90 13.09 10.33
N ASN A 575 -15.68 14.01 9.77
CA ASN A 575 -16.73 13.69 8.81
C ASN A 575 -16.17 13.17 7.47
N LEU A 576 -14.92 13.50 7.13
CA LEU A 576 -14.27 12.96 5.92
C LEU A 576 -14.22 11.43 5.91
N ILE A 577 -14.22 10.76 7.07
CA ILE A 577 -14.29 9.29 7.14
C ILE A 577 -15.64 8.76 6.66
N ALA A 578 -16.71 9.51 6.85
CA ALA A 578 -18.04 9.06 6.49
C ALA A 578 -18.53 9.60 5.14
N GLU A 579 -18.16 10.83 4.79
CA GLU A 579 -18.67 11.58 3.63
C GLU A 579 -17.85 11.35 2.35
N ASP A 580 -16.72 10.67 2.46
CA ASP A 580 -15.91 10.23 1.34
C ASP A 580 -15.96 8.70 1.26
N MET A 581 -16.36 8.17 0.10
CA MET A 581 -16.57 6.74 -0.11
C MET A 581 -15.29 5.94 0.08
N PHE A 582 -14.18 6.45 -0.46
CA PHE A 582 -12.88 5.82 -0.31
C PHE A 582 -12.49 5.71 1.16
N ASN A 583 -12.60 6.80 1.94
CA ASN A 583 -12.23 6.80 3.35
C ASN A 583 -13.15 5.89 4.19
N ALA A 584 -14.45 5.81 3.85
CA ALA A 584 -15.41 4.96 4.56
C ALA A 584 -15.11 3.46 4.40
N ILE A 585 -14.61 3.07 3.23
CA ILE A 585 -14.19 1.70 2.94
C ILE A 585 -12.79 1.44 3.52
N ASP A 586 -11.85 2.35 3.27
CA ASP A 586 -10.45 2.22 3.65
C ASP A 586 -10.27 2.06 5.17
N VAL A 587 -10.93 2.89 5.97
CA VAL A 587 -10.90 2.80 7.44
C VAL A 587 -11.37 1.43 7.95
N SER A 588 -12.31 0.82 7.23
CA SER A 588 -12.88 -0.48 7.59
C SER A 588 -11.90 -1.63 7.29
N CYS A 589 -11.22 -1.57 6.15
CA CYS A 589 -10.15 -2.51 5.81
C CYS A 589 -8.92 -2.32 6.71
N TRP A 590 -8.56 -1.07 7.02
CA TRP A 590 -7.49 -0.77 7.95
C TRP A 590 -7.77 -1.32 9.35
N TYR A 591 -8.98 -1.12 9.88
CA TYR A 591 -9.39 -1.66 11.18
C TYR A 591 -9.30 -3.19 11.19
N TRP A 592 -9.79 -3.82 10.12
CA TRP A 592 -9.75 -5.27 9.94
C TRP A 592 -8.34 -5.84 10.07
N ARG A 593 -7.35 -5.16 9.49
CA ARG A 593 -5.97 -5.63 9.43
C ARG A 593 -5.11 -5.22 10.63
N ASN A 594 -5.49 -4.16 11.35
CA ASN A 594 -4.58 -3.54 12.33
C ASN A 594 -5.16 -3.39 13.75
N LYS A 595 -6.48 -3.48 13.91
CA LYS A 595 -7.14 -3.15 15.18
C LYS A 595 -8.11 -4.21 15.70
N GLY A 596 -8.85 -4.88 14.83
CA GLY A 596 -9.98 -5.71 15.21
C GLY A 596 -9.62 -6.87 16.14
N ALA A 597 -8.50 -7.57 15.89
CA ALA A 597 -8.03 -8.68 16.71
C ALA A 597 -6.85 -8.30 17.62
N ALA A 598 -6.85 -7.08 18.17
CA ALA A 598 -5.75 -6.56 19.00
C ALA A 598 -5.65 -7.22 20.39
N SER A 599 -6.74 -7.78 20.93
CA SER A 599 -6.70 -8.46 22.21
C SER A 599 -5.75 -9.67 22.19
N ARG A 600 -4.91 -9.81 23.21
CA ARG A 600 -3.97 -10.94 23.36
C ARG A 600 -4.63 -12.32 23.25
N ARG A 601 -5.92 -12.43 23.59
CA ARG A 601 -6.69 -13.69 23.47
C ARG A 601 -6.75 -14.22 22.03
N TYR A 602 -6.60 -13.36 21.02
CA TYR A 602 -6.67 -13.75 19.61
C TYR A 602 -5.33 -14.20 19.04
N ASN A 603 -4.21 -13.84 19.67
CA ASN A 603 -2.84 -14.06 19.17
C ASN A 603 -2.67 -13.61 17.68
N ALA A 604 -3.36 -12.55 17.30
CA ALA A 604 -3.49 -12.10 15.90
C ALA A 604 -2.94 -10.70 15.65
N ARG A 605 -2.33 -10.06 16.64
CA ARG A 605 -1.68 -8.73 16.53
C ARG A 605 -2.53 -7.67 15.81
N GLY A 606 -3.84 -7.70 15.99
CA GLY A 606 -4.78 -6.76 15.37
C GLY A 606 -5.35 -7.23 14.03
N ASP A 607 -4.85 -8.30 13.44
CA ASP A 607 -5.22 -8.79 12.12
C ASP A 607 -6.33 -9.84 12.18
N ILE A 608 -7.52 -9.49 11.73
CA ILE A 608 -8.66 -10.43 11.72
C ILE A 608 -8.44 -11.57 10.72
N ASN A 609 -7.68 -11.37 9.63
CA ASN A 609 -7.43 -12.44 8.66
C ASN A 609 -6.83 -13.69 9.32
N ILE A 610 -5.97 -13.53 10.33
CA ILE A 610 -5.31 -14.63 11.03
C ILE A 610 -6.32 -15.55 11.75
N LEU A 611 -7.46 -15.02 12.17
CA LEU A 611 -8.48 -15.82 12.85
C LEU A 611 -9.07 -16.89 11.96
N MET A 612 -9.05 -16.67 10.65
CA MET A 612 -9.62 -17.59 9.65
C MET A 612 -8.63 -18.65 9.15
N ASP A 613 -7.36 -18.54 9.49
CA ASP A 613 -6.34 -19.53 9.09
C ASP A 613 -6.61 -20.90 9.71
N ASN A 614 -7.12 -20.94 10.94
CA ASN A 614 -7.42 -22.16 11.67
C ASN A 614 -8.92 -22.48 11.73
N GLU A 615 -9.77 -21.47 11.77
CA GLU A 615 -11.22 -21.60 11.95
C GLU A 615 -11.99 -20.74 10.92
N PRO A 616 -11.93 -21.10 9.62
CA PRO A 616 -12.49 -20.25 8.55
C PRO A 616 -14.00 -20.02 8.66
N ASP A 617 -14.74 -20.91 9.34
CA ASP A 617 -16.20 -20.83 9.49
C ASP A 617 -16.66 -20.17 10.80
N ASN A 618 -15.74 -19.75 11.67
CA ASN A 618 -16.09 -19.25 13.00
C ASN A 618 -16.55 -17.79 12.98
N VAL A 619 -17.80 -17.56 12.55
CA VAL A 619 -18.42 -16.23 12.52
C VAL A 619 -18.44 -15.57 13.90
N LYS A 620 -18.64 -16.35 14.98
CA LYS A 620 -18.66 -15.84 16.35
C LYS A 620 -17.30 -15.22 16.73
N LEU A 621 -16.21 -15.92 16.43
CA LEU A 621 -14.86 -15.43 16.72
C LEU A 621 -14.58 -14.11 16.01
N VAL A 622 -14.92 -14.02 14.72
CA VAL A 622 -14.75 -12.79 13.94
C VAL A 622 -15.67 -11.67 14.44
N THR A 623 -16.92 -11.98 14.81
CA THR A 623 -17.85 -11.00 15.39
C THR A 623 -17.30 -10.41 16.69
N LEU A 624 -16.77 -11.24 17.57
CA LEU A 624 -16.14 -10.79 18.82
C LEU A 624 -14.90 -9.91 18.57
N ALA A 625 -14.14 -10.19 17.51
CA ALA A 625 -12.99 -9.39 17.14
C ALA A 625 -13.39 -8.02 16.56
N VAL A 626 -14.47 -7.96 15.79
CA VAL A 626 -14.99 -6.72 15.18
C VAL A 626 -15.70 -5.83 16.21
N ASN A 627 -16.59 -6.42 17.00
CA ASN A 627 -17.56 -5.67 17.83
C ASN A 627 -17.28 -5.74 19.34
N GLY A 628 -16.38 -6.64 19.76
CA GLY A 628 -16.14 -6.87 21.20
C GLY A 628 -17.23 -7.67 21.92
N GLY A 629 -18.36 -7.96 21.28
CA GLY A 629 -19.53 -8.68 21.79
C GLY A 629 -20.25 -9.48 20.70
N GLU A 630 -21.39 -10.08 21.04
CA GLU A 630 -22.19 -10.92 20.14
C GLU A 630 -23.34 -10.13 19.45
N ASN A 631 -23.29 -8.81 19.43
CA ASN A 631 -24.34 -8.01 18.82
C ASN A 631 -24.44 -8.30 17.31
N GLY A 632 -25.66 -8.62 16.85
CA GLY A 632 -25.92 -8.94 15.44
C GLY A 632 -25.35 -10.30 14.97
N LEU A 633 -24.86 -11.18 15.86
CA LEU A 633 -24.26 -12.46 15.48
C LEU A 633 -25.15 -13.29 14.57
N HIS A 634 -26.47 -13.32 14.82
CA HIS A 634 -27.41 -14.07 14.01
C HIS A 634 -27.47 -13.57 12.55
N GLU A 635 -27.61 -12.24 12.35
CA GLU A 635 -27.65 -11.65 11.02
C GLU A 635 -26.32 -11.84 10.28
N ARG A 636 -25.19 -11.64 10.97
CA ARG A 636 -23.85 -11.84 10.41
C ARG A 636 -23.66 -13.30 9.96
N ALA A 637 -24.10 -14.26 10.77
CA ALA A 637 -24.03 -15.67 10.43
C ALA A 637 -24.94 -16.02 9.24
N GLN A 638 -26.14 -15.46 9.16
CA GLN A 638 -27.02 -15.66 8.01
C GLN A 638 -26.42 -15.17 6.71
N ILE A 639 -25.87 -13.94 6.69
CA ILE A 639 -25.23 -13.40 5.48
C ILE A 639 -24.01 -14.23 5.11
N PHE A 640 -23.17 -14.60 6.09
CA PHE A 640 -22.01 -15.44 5.85
C PHE A 640 -22.39 -16.80 5.20
N GLU A 641 -23.42 -17.47 5.71
CA GLU A 641 -23.90 -18.73 5.15
C GLU A 641 -24.48 -18.57 3.74
N LEU A 642 -25.18 -17.48 3.45
CA LEU A 642 -25.65 -17.19 2.10
C LEU A 642 -24.48 -16.98 1.13
N ILE A 643 -23.41 -16.29 1.55
CA ILE A 643 -22.21 -16.11 0.76
C ILE A 643 -21.49 -17.46 0.54
N ARG A 644 -21.32 -18.27 1.61
CA ARG A 644 -20.73 -19.61 1.50
C ARG A 644 -21.46 -20.47 0.48
N LYS A 645 -22.77 -20.52 0.56
CA LYS A 645 -23.61 -21.27 -0.37
C LYS A 645 -23.45 -20.77 -1.80
N GLU A 646 -23.52 -19.46 -2.01
CA GLU A 646 -23.41 -18.86 -3.35
C GLU A 646 -22.02 -19.09 -3.97
N TRP A 647 -21.00 -19.13 -3.14
CA TRP A 647 -19.62 -19.34 -3.59
C TRP A 647 -19.19 -20.81 -3.60
N GLY A 648 -20.05 -21.73 -3.19
CA GLY A 648 -19.73 -23.15 -3.15
C GLY A 648 -18.61 -23.50 -2.15
N LEU A 649 -18.54 -22.74 -1.03
CA LEU A 649 -17.57 -22.99 0.05
C LEU A 649 -18.05 -24.06 1.04
N VAL A 650 -19.17 -24.71 0.77
CA VAL A 650 -19.72 -25.79 1.59
C VAL A 650 -19.12 -27.10 1.09
N SER A 651 -18.46 -27.83 1.97
CA SER A 651 -17.98 -29.18 1.73
C SER A 651 -19.14 -30.21 1.71
#